data_6090e74bf9f62f88c7115e97c10dd82f
#
_entry.id   6090e74bf9f62f88c7115e97c10dd82f
#
_cell.length_a   1.000
_cell.length_b   1.000
_cell.length_c   1.000
_cell.angle_alpha   90.00
_cell.angle_beta   90.00
_cell.angle_gamma   90.00
#
_symmetry.space_group_name_H-M   'P 1'
#
loop_
_entity.id
_entity.type
_entity.pdbx_description
1 polymer ?
#
loop_
_entity_poly.entity_id
_entity_poly.type
_entity_poly.pdbx_seq_one_letter_code
_entity_poly.pdbx_strand_id
1 'polypeptide(L)'
;MALHMRMIVFLCLSLPIWAATGDYRKQPDGIVLQTAEGTLRVQVVADNIIRVTFAKSAILFSRNASAVLPYTPAVKWSLTDAGGEIAMTTARLRVRVVRNTGCVSFLDSAGRPILAESPGGHVVESAEVQGEQTFHARQLWQANADESLYGLGQQQKGTLDIKGYDLDMWQHNTNVVVPLLVSSRGYGIFWDNMSYSRFGDLRPFQPIPAENLSGLTMAPMDGSTPPATVSAVEVGRAPGGGRGGARPKDSRWEGSILAPVTGDYQFKTYSNGAIKVWLDGRLVIDHYRQGWLTDEDQVKVQLAANQRYAIKVEWTAEGGNTLRLTWKTPSAETGKFSLWSEVADGVDYYFVYGPKLDNVVADYRLLTGQAPMMPLWAFGLWQSRQKYDTAQQSLDVVGEFRKRKIPFDNIVQDWQYWKPDAWGTHQFDASRFPDPDGWIKAIHNLHAHLMISVWGKFYPGSDNFDAMQNAGYLYQPNLQEKMKDWIGFPYTFYDAFSLGARQMFWSQIDKALFQRGIDAWWMDATEPDLTPSPPTLEGQRTHMPQTAMGTGSRVMNGYALYNSEAVYDGQRSAAPNHRVFILTRSGFAGTQRYASATWSGDITSTWTAMAKQIPAGLGFSISGMPYWTQDIGGYTMQQKFSTRTPKPEDEEEWRELNARWFEFGVFTPLLRVHGELRVREMWALGGDSHPAYQAELKFDRLRYRMLPYIYTLAGEATHHAGTIMRPLVMDFAADKSARELTDEYMFGPAFLVAPITAYKARSRSVYLPKSEGWYDFWTGKAVAPGTRVDAAAPYDAIPVYVKAGSIVPFGPELQYTGEKPADPLTLYVYAGANGAFTLYEDQGATYDYEKGAFSQIPIQWAEASGTLTVGKRQGGFPEMPKERTIHVVLCSKDKPTGFRFEAAPAKSAHYVGEAVVLQLR
;
A
#
# COMPACT_ATOMS: atom_id res chain seq x y z
N MET A 1 -15.50 11.15 59.48
CA MET A 1 -14.43 10.48 60.21
C MET A 1 -14.70 8.99 60.11
N ALA A 2 -14.10 8.30 59.16
CA ALA A 2 -13.85 6.85 59.10
C ALA A 2 -13.10 6.58 57.78
N LEU A 3 -11.79 6.42 57.92
CA LEU A 3 -10.82 6.10 56.88
C LEU A 3 -10.98 4.59 56.52
N HIS A 4 -11.37 4.28 55.27
CA HIS A 4 -11.29 2.90 54.78
C HIS A 4 -10.02 2.77 53.94
N MET A 5 -8.98 2.28 54.57
CA MET A 5 -7.73 1.85 54.01
C MET A 5 -7.97 0.53 53.23
N ARG A 6 -8.04 0.58 51.91
CA ARG A 6 -8.04 -0.62 51.06
C ARG A 6 -6.61 -1.15 50.97
N MET A 7 -6.35 -2.26 51.61
CA MET A 7 -5.15 -3.05 51.57
C MET A 7 -5.09 -3.67 50.16
N ILE A 8 -4.14 -3.18 49.30
CA ILE A 8 -3.79 -3.80 48.04
C ILE A 8 -2.92 -5.00 48.37
N VAL A 9 -3.51 -6.19 48.26
CA VAL A 9 -2.75 -7.45 48.33
C VAL A 9 -2.01 -7.60 47.02
N PHE A 10 -0.71 -7.33 47.02
CA PHE A 10 0.19 -7.78 45.97
C PHE A 10 0.26 -9.31 46.01
N LEU A 11 -0.47 -9.98 45.10
CA LEU A 11 -0.21 -11.38 44.79
C LEU A 11 1.12 -11.42 44.05
N CYS A 12 2.22 -11.63 44.78
CA CYS A 12 3.47 -12.11 44.20
C CYS A 12 3.20 -13.51 43.61
N LEU A 13 2.86 -13.59 42.33
CA LEU A 13 2.97 -14.83 41.57
C LEU A 13 4.45 -15.18 41.54
N SER A 14 4.89 -16.03 42.47
CA SER A 14 6.18 -16.70 42.42
C SER A 14 6.20 -17.53 41.12
N LEU A 15 6.91 -17.01 40.10
CA LEU A 15 7.26 -17.81 38.94
C LEU A 15 8.11 -19.00 39.47
N PRO A 16 7.69 -20.24 39.28
CA PRO A 16 8.49 -21.38 39.69
C PRO A 16 9.78 -21.40 38.88
N ILE A 17 10.89 -21.58 39.57
CA ILE A 17 12.21 -21.76 39.00
C ILE A 17 12.16 -23.00 38.08
N TRP A 18 12.43 -22.80 36.79
CA TRP A 18 12.56 -23.86 35.81
C TRP A 18 13.87 -24.59 36.08
N ALA A 19 13.84 -25.92 36.21
CA ALA A 19 14.98 -26.70 36.65
C ALA A 19 15.97 -27.10 35.56
N ALA A 20 15.54 -27.20 34.28
CA ALA A 20 16.42 -27.63 33.18
C ALA A 20 15.97 -27.07 31.79
N THR A 21 16.96 -26.98 30.88
CA THR A 21 16.72 -26.74 29.43
C THR A 21 15.90 -27.88 28.86
N GLY A 22 14.84 -27.51 28.08
CA GLY A 22 13.93 -28.46 27.48
C GLY A 22 12.67 -28.75 28.29
N ASP A 23 12.56 -28.21 29.53
CA ASP A 23 11.33 -28.29 30.30
C ASP A 23 10.24 -27.39 29.72
N TYR A 24 9.02 -27.91 29.62
CA TYR A 24 7.89 -27.13 29.12
C TYR A 24 6.66 -27.24 30.02
N ARG A 25 5.80 -26.24 29.92
CA ARG A 25 4.47 -26.24 30.55
C ARG A 25 3.39 -26.08 29.47
N LYS A 26 2.38 -26.95 29.56
CA LYS A 26 1.17 -26.79 28.78
C LYS A 26 0.34 -25.65 29.39
N GLN A 27 -0.16 -24.77 28.53
CA GLN A 27 -1.09 -23.70 28.82
C GLN A 27 -2.45 -24.00 28.18
N PRO A 28 -3.54 -23.31 28.54
CA PRO A 28 -4.84 -23.48 27.88
C PRO A 28 -4.76 -23.24 26.36
N ASP A 29 -3.90 -22.33 25.92
CA ASP A 29 -3.74 -21.84 24.57
C ASP A 29 -2.38 -22.23 23.92
N GLY A 30 -1.61 -23.14 24.52
CA GLY A 30 -0.32 -23.53 23.93
C GLY A 30 0.68 -24.12 24.89
N ILE A 31 1.96 -23.78 24.68
CA ILE A 31 3.07 -24.21 25.53
C ILE A 31 4.02 -23.04 25.85
N VAL A 32 4.70 -23.16 26.98
CA VAL A 32 5.86 -22.34 27.33
C VAL A 32 7.03 -23.31 27.57
N LEU A 33 8.13 -23.09 26.85
CA LEU A 33 9.32 -23.95 26.84
C LEU A 33 10.55 -23.13 27.29
N GLN A 34 11.34 -23.70 28.20
CA GLN A 34 12.63 -23.13 28.58
C GLN A 34 13.72 -23.65 27.65
N THR A 35 14.45 -22.78 26.99
CA THR A 35 15.66 -23.11 26.22
C THR A 35 16.93 -22.61 26.94
N ALA A 36 18.08 -22.93 26.41
CA ALA A 36 19.37 -22.45 26.99
C ALA A 36 19.49 -20.92 26.84
N GLU A 37 18.84 -20.31 25.83
CA GLU A 37 19.03 -18.91 25.48
C GLU A 37 17.86 -17.99 25.92
N GLY A 38 16.74 -18.60 26.35
CA GLY A 38 15.57 -17.82 26.76
C GLY A 38 14.31 -18.69 26.86
N THR A 39 13.16 -18.02 26.93
CA THR A 39 11.85 -18.64 27.07
C THR A 39 11.07 -18.50 25.77
N LEU A 40 10.67 -19.62 25.21
CA LEU A 40 9.79 -19.70 24.04
C LEU A 40 8.33 -19.91 24.48
N ARG A 41 7.39 -19.15 23.92
CA ARG A 41 5.95 -19.44 24.01
C ARG A 41 5.40 -19.66 22.61
N VAL A 42 4.65 -20.75 22.44
CA VAL A 42 3.91 -21.06 21.20
C VAL A 42 2.44 -21.13 21.54
N GLN A 43 1.65 -20.19 20.99
CA GLN A 43 0.23 -20.05 21.25
C GLN A 43 -0.61 -20.46 20.04
N VAL A 44 -1.66 -21.22 20.27
CA VAL A 44 -2.70 -21.52 19.28
C VAL A 44 -3.74 -20.39 19.35
N VAL A 45 -3.69 -19.46 18.41
CA VAL A 45 -4.61 -18.33 18.32
C VAL A 45 -5.89 -18.74 17.59
N ALA A 46 -5.74 -19.51 16.49
CA ALA A 46 -6.84 -20.12 15.75
C ALA A 46 -6.38 -21.47 15.19
N ASP A 47 -7.27 -22.24 14.55
CA ASP A 47 -6.91 -23.55 13.94
C ASP A 47 -5.76 -23.44 12.94
N ASN A 48 -5.54 -22.26 12.39
CA ASN A 48 -4.55 -21.96 11.35
C ASN A 48 -3.68 -20.74 11.67
N ILE A 49 -3.77 -20.21 12.90
CA ILE A 49 -2.96 -19.06 13.36
C ILE A 49 -2.19 -19.46 14.62
N ILE A 50 -0.88 -19.36 14.56
CA ILE A 50 0.04 -19.66 15.67
C ILE A 50 0.86 -18.40 15.97
N ARG A 51 0.87 -17.95 17.22
CA ARG A 51 1.81 -16.92 17.70
C ARG A 51 3.02 -17.58 18.31
N VAL A 52 4.20 -17.11 17.93
CA VAL A 52 5.48 -17.52 18.50
C VAL A 52 6.16 -16.32 19.11
N THR A 53 6.49 -16.40 20.40
CA THR A 53 7.26 -15.38 21.09
C THR A 53 8.47 -16.03 21.75
N PHE A 54 9.63 -15.35 21.62
CA PHE A 54 10.88 -15.77 22.28
C PHE A 54 11.54 -14.58 22.94
N ALA A 55 11.81 -14.67 24.24
CA ALA A 55 12.40 -13.60 25.02
C ALA A 55 13.41 -14.10 26.06
N LYS A 56 14.42 -13.29 26.32
CA LYS A 56 15.30 -13.43 27.50
C LYS A 56 14.63 -12.96 28.80
N SER A 57 13.60 -12.12 28.68
CA SER A 57 12.78 -11.56 29.76
C SER A 57 11.35 -12.09 29.70
N ALA A 58 10.70 -12.22 30.83
CA ALA A 58 9.27 -12.58 30.92
C ALA A 58 8.30 -11.44 30.52
N ILE A 59 8.81 -10.20 30.30
CA ILE A 59 7.98 -9.02 30.04
C ILE A 59 7.20 -9.14 28.72
N LEU A 60 7.80 -9.71 27.66
CA LEU A 60 7.14 -9.88 26.37
C LEU A 60 5.81 -10.62 26.47
N PHE A 61 5.73 -11.63 27.33
CA PHE A 61 4.53 -12.47 27.45
C PHE A 61 3.34 -11.75 28.12
N SER A 62 3.58 -10.63 28.76
CA SER A 62 2.55 -9.79 29.42
C SER A 62 2.05 -8.63 28.54
N ARG A 63 2.69 -8.35 27.42
CA ARG A 63 2.28 -7.27 26.52
C ARG A 63 1.18 -7.73 25.58
N ASN A 64 0.18 -6.86 25.41
CA ASN A 64 -0.76 -6.98 24.30
C ASN A 64 -0.08 -6.46 23.02
N ALA A 65 -0.27 -7.18 21.93
CA ALA A 65 0.16 -6.72 20.62
C ALA A 65 -0.53 -5.39 20.25
N SER A 66 0.25 -4.39 19.84
CA SER A 66 -0.28 -3.04 19.61
C SER A 66 -1.23 -2.95 18.41
N ALA A 67 -1.01 -3.77 17.38
CA ALA A 67 -1.84 -3.80 16.17
C ALA A 67 -2.95 -4.86 16.22
N VAL A 68 -2.81 -5.86 17.08
CA VAL A 68 -3.73 -7.01 17.17
C VAL A 68 -4.88 -6.68 18.11
N LEU A 69 -6.09 -6.93 17.64
CA LEU A 69 -7.30 -6.82 18.45
C LEU A 69 -7.42 -8.02 19.42
N PRO A 70 -8.06 -7.84 20.58
CA PRO A 70 -8.35 -8.95 21.47
C PRO A 70 -9.13 -10.05 20.73
N TYR A 71 -8.55 -11.22 20.58
CA TYR A 71 -9.16 -12.37 19.92
C TYR A 71 -8.90 -13.62 20.77
N THR A 72 -9.94 -14.20 21.35
CA THR A 72 -9.86 -15.33 22.27
C THR A 72 -10.88 -16.42 21.91
N PRO A 73 -10.76 -17.06 20.74
CA PRO A 73 -11.61 -18.24 20.46
C PRO A 73 -11.15 -19.43 21.29
N ALA A 74 -12.10 -20.26 21.69
CA ALA A 74 -11.80 -21.57 22.26
C ALA A 74 -11.38 -22.53 21.13
N VAL A 75 -10.07 -22.65 20.86
CA VAL A 75 -9.54 -23.55 19.83
C VAL A 75 -9.26 -24.94 20.42
N LYS A 76 -9.76 -25.97 19.79
CA LYS A 76 -9.43 -27.36 20.15
C LYS A 76 -8.05 -27.72 19.58
N TRP A 77 -7.15 -28.10 20.45
CA TRP A 77 -5.81 -28.56 20.07
C TRP A 77 -5.34 -29.71 20.97
N SER A 78 -4.43 -30.48 20.48
CA SER A 78 -3.82 -31.60 21.20
C SER A 78 -2.29 -31.43 21.24
N LEU A 79 -1.67 -32.12 22.21
CA LEU A 79 -0.23 -32.13 22.39
C LEU A 79 0.26 -33.55 22.45
N THR A 80 1.34 -33.83 21.74
CA THR A 80 2.09 -35.08 21.78
C THR A 80 3.55 -34.79 22.09
N ASP A 81 4.13 -35.54 22.99
CA ASP A 81 5.51 -35.45 23.42
C ASP A 81 6.26 -36.70 22.99
N ALA A 82 7.25 -36.56 22.13
CA ALA A 82 8.07 -37.64 21.60
C ALA A 82 9.53 -37.56 22.08
N GLY A 83 9.74 -37.07 23.31
CA GLY A 83 11.05 -36.99 23.97
C GLY A 83 11.90 -35.77 23.52
N GLY A 84 12.38 -35.76 22.30
CA GLY A 84 13.17 -34.63 21.75
C GLY A 84 12.34 -33.54 21.07
N GLU A 85 11.06 -33.80 20.80
CA GLU A 85 10.18 -32.95 20.01
C GLU A 85 8.78 -32.90 20.63
N ILE A 86 8.20 -31.70 20.70
CA ILE A 86 6.82 -31.49 21.11
C ILE A 86 6.01 -31.16 19.85
N ALA A 87 4.89 -31.86 19.63
CA ALA A 87 3.96 -31.60 18.54
C ALA A 87 2.63 -31.06 19.08
N MET A 88 2.20 -29.90 18.60
CA MET A 88 0.89 -29.34 18.83
C MET A 88 0.06 -29.50 17.56
N THR A 89 -1.18 -30.00 17.68
CA THR A 89 -2.04 -30.29 16.52
C THR A 89 -3.38 -29.60 16.70
N THR A 90 -3.78 -28.83 15.69
CA THR A 90 -5.10 -28.23 15.51
C THR A 90 -5.86 -28.96 14.38
N ALA A 91 -7.04 -28.50 14.00
CA ALA A 91 -7.77 -29.03 12.85
C ALA A 91 -7.04 -28.79 11.51
N ARG A 92 -6.18 -27.76 11.41
CA ARG A 92 -5.55 -27.33 10.15
C ARG A 92 -4.03 -27.39 10.14
N LEU A 93 -3.39 -27.35 11.30
CA LEU A 93 -1.94 -27.28 11.45
C LEU A 93 -1.39 -28.33 12.40
N ARG A 94 -0.16 -28.75 12.13
CA ARG A 94 0.71 -29.44 13.06
C ARG A 94 1.97 -28.59 13.27
N VAL A 95 2.22 -28.18 14.53
CA VAL A 95 3.40 -27.38 14.92
C VAL A 95 4.35 -28.26 15.69
N ARG A 96 5.59 -28.35 15.25
CA ARG A 96 6.66 -29.09 15.92
C ARG A 96 7.63 -28.12 16.57
N VAL A 97 8.02 -28.40 17.80
CA VAL A 97 8.98 -27.62 18.57
C VAL A 97 10.10 -28.55 19.06
N VAL A 98 11.31 -28.27 18.64
CA VAL A 98 12.51 -29.00 19.11
C VAL A 98 12.83 -28.57 20.53
N ARG A 99 12.80 -29.47 21.49
CA ARG A 99 12.90 -29.16 22.91
C ARG A 99 14.16 -28.35 23.30
N ASN A 100 15.32 -28.78 22.82
CA ASN A 100 16.58 -28.19 23.27
C ASN A 100 16.85 -26.80 22.66
N THR A 101 16.38 -26.57 21.42
CA THR A 101 16.67 -25.35 20.66
C THR A 101 15.48 -24.39 20.60
N GLY A 102 14.26 -24.88 20.86
CA GLY A 102 13.04 -24.09 20.66
C GLY A 102 12.68 -23.88 19.18
N CYS A 103 13.41 -24.49 18.23
CA CYS A 103 13.14 -24.32 16.80
C CYS A 103 11.75 -24.82 16.44
N VAL A 104 10.94 -23.95 15.78
CA VAL A 104 9.55 -24.23 15.42
C VAL A 104 9.43 -24.58 13.94
N SER A 105 8.60 -25.58 13.64
CA SER A 105 8.26 -25.95 12.27
C SER A 105 6.74 -26.10 12.12
N PHE A 106 6.23 -25.60 11.00
CA PHE A 106 4.81 -25.61 10.67
C PHE A 106 4.54 -26.59 9.53
N LEU A 107 3.58 -27.46 9.74
CA LEU A 107 3.13 -28.46 8.78
C LEU A 107 1.62 -28.35 8.62
N ASP A 108 1.10 -28.76 7.46
CA ASP A 108 -0.35 -28.87 7.28
C ASP A 108 -0.93 -30.10 8.02
N SER A 109 -2.23 -30.26 8.01
CA SER A 109 -2.93 -31.39 8.66
C SER A 109 -2.53 -32.74 8.11
N ALA A 110 -2.01 -32.83 6.87
CA ALA A 110 -1.47 -34.05 6.26
C ALA A 110 0.01 -34.30 6.62
N GLY A 111 0.65 -33.38 7.39
CA GLY A 111 2.05 -33.49 7.80
C GLY A 111 3.05 -33.02 6.74
N ARG A 112 2.62 -32.30 5.69
CA ARG A 112 3.51 -31.72 4.67
C ARG A 112 4.13 -30.44 5.21
N PRO A 113 5.46 -30.24 5.08
CA PRO A 113 6.14 -29.03 5.57
C PRO A 113 5.65 -27.78 4.85
N ILE A 114 5.33 -26.75 5.62
CA ILE A 114 4.97 -25.41 5.11
C ILE A 114 6.16 -24.47 5.29
N LEU A 115 6.62 -24.27 6.53
CA LEU A 115 7.71 -23.39 6.91
C LEU A 115 8.46 -23.96 8.10
N ALA A 116 9.77 -23.72 8.16
CA ALA A 116 10.59 -24.05 9.33
C ALA A 116 11.48 -22.87 9.70
N GLU A 117 11.64 -22.62 10.97
CA GLU A 117 12.68 -21.75 11.48
C GLU A 117 14.06 -22.36 11.20
N SER A 118 15.07 -21.50 11.05
CA SER A 118 16.47 -21.95 10.98
C SER A 118 16.94 -22.34 12.38
N PRO A 119 17.76 -23.40 12.54
CA PRO A 119 18.43 -23.69 13.82
C PRO A 119 19.21 -22.45 14.31
N GLY A 120 19.04 -22.07 15.59
CA GLY A 120 19.59 -20.83 16.14
C GLY A 120 18.99 -19.55 15.54
N GLY A 121 17.78 -19.64 14.99
CA GLY A 121 17.11 -18.54 14.31
C GLY A 121 16.50 -17.48 15.23
N HIS A 122 16.27 -17.79 16.51
CA HIS A 122 15.87 -16.82 17.53
C HIS A 122 17.12 -16.07 18.03
N VAL A 123 17.33 -14.85 17.55
CA VAL A 123 18.47 -14.02 17.97
C VAL A 123 17.93 -12.82 18.72
N VAL A 124 18.31 -12.69 20.01
CA VAL A 124 17.93 -11.58 20.88
C VAL A 124 19.19 -11.06 21.55
N GLU A 125 19.63 -9.86 21.15
CA GLU A 125 20.88 -9.25 21.60
C GLU A 125 20.58 -8.01 22.42
N SER A 126 21.21 -7.87 23.60
CA SER A 126 21.05 -6.68 24.44
C SER A 126 21.55 -5.43 23.69
N ALA A 127 20.78 -4.37 23.74
CA ALA A 127 21.06 -3.12 23.06
C ALA A 127 20.64 -1.93 23.92
N GLU A 128 21.26 -0.78 23.63
CA GLU A 128 20.79 0.51 24.10
C GLU A 128 20.51 1.38 22.88
N VAL A 129 19.26 1.84 22.74
CA VAL A 129 18.80 2.67 21.62
C VAL A 129 18.20 3.94 22.20
N GLN A 130 18.81 5.09 21.91
CA GLN A 130 18.39 6.40 22.44
C GLN A 130 18.14 6.40 23.97
N GLY A 131 19.05 5.75 24.72
CA GLY A 131 18.96 5.64 26.17
C GLY A 131 17.96 4.61 26.69
N GLU A 132 17.23 3.92 25.83
CA GLU A 132 16.38 2.80 26.21
C GLU A 132 17.20 1.50 26.26
N GLN A 133 17.21 0.83 27.42
CA GLN A 133 17.74 -0.52 27.55
C GLN A 133 16.74 -1.50 26.93
N THR A 134 17.13 -2.19 25.88
CA THR A 134 16.25 -3.00 25.03
C THR A 134 16.99 -4.18 24.42
N PHE A 135 16.42 -4.79 23.41
CA PHE A 135 17.07 -5.82 22.60
C PHE A 135 16.92 -5.52 21.11
N HIS A 136 17.92 -5.92 20.34
CA HIS A 136 17.74 -6.23 18.92
C HIS A 136 17.16 -7.65 18.84
N ALA A 137 16.07 -7.79 18.07
CA ALA A 137 15.45 -9.11 17.87
C ALA A 137 15.46 -9.49 16.39
N ARG A 138 15.89 -10.72 16.09
CA ARG A 138 15.90 -11.29 14.74
C ARG A 138 15.32 -12.68 14.75
N GLN A 139 14.52 -12.99 13.72
CA GLN A 139 14.10 -14.35 13.41
C GLN A 139 14.56 -14.75 12.02
N LEU A 140 15.14 -15.93 11.88
CA LEU A 140 15.52 -16.53 10.61
C LEU A 140 14.64 -17.75 10.30
N TRP A 141 14.23 -17.85 9.04
CA TRP A 141 13.51 -19.00 8.49
C TRP A 141 14.24 -19.60 7.29
N GLN A 142 13.97 -20.88 7.02
CA GLN A 142 14.43 -21.55 5.81
C GLN A 142 13.49 -21.21 4.64
N ALA A 143 14.03 -20.65 3.56
CA ALA A 143 13.28 -20.40 2.35
C ALA A 143 13.23 -21.66 1.49
N ASN A 144 12.07 -21.98 0.93
CA ASN A 144 11.96 -22.98 -0.09
C ASN A 144 12.51 -22.45 -1.43
N ALA A 145 13.19 -23.28 -2.22
CA ALA A 145 13.77 -22.85 -3.50
C ALA A 145 12.69 -22.34 -4.48
N ASP A 146 11.55 -23.02 -4.59
CA ASP A 146 10.42 -22.64 -5.44
C ASP A 146 9.37 -21.85 -4.68
N GLU A 147 9.78 -20.78 -4.02
CA GLU A 147 8.94 -19.89 -3.23
C GLU A 147 9.19 -18.44 -3.62
N SER A 148 8.14 -17.67 -3.76
CA SER A 148 8.17 -16.22 -3.87
C SER A 148 7.61 -15.59 -2.60
N LEU A 149 8.17 -14.44 -2.18
CA LEU A 149 7.78 -13.71 -0.98
C LEU A 149 7.28 -12.33 -1.36
N TYR A 150 6.18 -11.88 -0.75
CA TYR A 150 5.47 -10.64 -1.07
C TYR A 150 5.10 -9.86 0.18
N GLY A 151 4.61 -8.65 0.02
CA GLY A 151 4.04 -7.85 1.11
C GLY A 151 5.04 -6.89 1.73
N LEU A 152 5.02 -6.75 3.05
CA LEU A 152 5.74 -5.77 3.85
C LEU A 152 5.40 -4.31 3.52
N GLY A 153 4.21 -4.08 2.92
CA GLY A 153 3.67 -2.76 2.61
C GLY A 153 3.99 -2.25 1.21
N GLN A 154 4.03 -0.95 1.05
CA GLN A 154 4.31 -0.25 -0.20
C GLN A 154 5.81 0.04 -0.31
N GLN A 155 6.45 -0.52 -1.33
CA GLN A 155 7.88 -0.33 -1.62
C GLN A 155 8.07 0.18 -3.04
N GLN A 156 8.88 1.23 -3.24
CA GLN A 156 9.11 1.83 -4.56
C GLN A 156 10.29 1.17 -5.32
N LYS A 157 10.50 -0.12 -5.11
CA LYS A 157 11.65 -0.85 -5.69
C LYS A 157 11.39 -1.43 -7.09
N GLY A 158 10.15 -1.36 -7.59
CA GLY A 158 9.79 -1.91 -8.91
C GLY A 158 9.75 -3.45 -8.94
N THR A 159 9.89 -4.12 -7.80
CA THR A 159 9.75 -5.57 -7.66
C THR A 159 8.53 -5.93 -6.81
N LEU A 160 7.93 -7.06 -7.10
CA LEU A 160 6.82 -7.62 -6.33
C LEU A 160 7.27 -8.81 -5.47
N ASP A 161 8.07 -9.73 -6.06
CA ASP A 161 8.74 -10.78 -5.29
C ASP A 161 9.98 -10.20 -4.60
N ILE A 162 9.89 -10.09 -3.27
CA ILE A 162 10.94 -9.50 -2.43
C ILE A 162 11.95 -10.54 -1.93
N LYS A 163 11.82 -11.82 -2.31
CA LYS A 163 12.75 -12.86 -1.89
C LYS A 163 14.18 -12.56 -2.37
N GLY A 164 15.11 -12.47 -1.41
CA GLY A 164 16.52 -12.15 -1.67
C GLY A 164 16.79 -10.67 -1.94
N TYR A 165 15.84 -9.79 -1.66
CA TYR A 165 16.04 -8.34 -1.54
C TYR A 165 16.14 -7.92 -0.08
N ASP A 166 16.71 -6.75 0.18
CA ASP A 166 16.76 -6.13 1.49
C ASP A 166 15.83 -4.95 1.55
N LEU A 167 15.03 -4.89 2.60
CA LEU A 167 14.12 -3.78 2.84
C LEU A 167 14.42 -3.14 4.19
N ASP A 168 14.60 -1.83 4.18
CA ASP A 168 14.60 -0.99 5.37
C ASP A 168 13.16 -0.57 5.66
N MET A 169 12.61 -1.04 6.78
CA MET A 169 11.20 -0.94 7.14
C MET A 169 11.00 0.20 8.14
N TRP A 170 10.92 1.41 7.65
CA TRP A 170 10.50 2.60 8.40
C TRP A 170 9.64 3.50 7.52
N GLN A 171 8.71 4.22 8.16
CA GLN A 171 7.77 5.08 7.48
C GLN A 171 8.47 6.35 6.99
N HIS A 172 8.39 6.63 5.70
CA HIS A 172 8.81 7.89 5.10
C HIS A 172 8.06 8.13 3.79
N ASN A 173 8.09 9.35 3.28
CA ASN A 173 7.39 9.71 2.05
C ASN A 173 7.69 8.69 0.92
N THR A 174 6.64 8.21 0.25
CA THR A 174 6.60 7.16 -0.78
C THR A 174 6.75 5.70 -0.28
N ASN A 175 7.11 5.49 0.98
CA ASN A 175 7.32 4.15 1.54
C ASN A 175 6.37 3.91 2.72
N VAL A 176 5.63 2.81 2.70
CA VAL A 176 4.68 2.44 3.76
C VAL A 176 5.00 1.05 4.27
N VAL A 177 5.21 0.92 5.57
CA VAL A 177 5.53 -0.35 6.22
C VAL A 177 4.26 -0.98 6.78
N VAL A 178 3.92 -2.17 6.30
CA VAL A 178 2.92 -3.06 6.90
C VAL A 178 3.61 -4.41 7.13
N PRO A 179 3.92 -4.82 8.35
CA PRO A 179 4.82 -5.94 8.62
C PRO A 179 4.14 -7.31 8.45
N LEU A 180 3.43 -7.52 7.34
CA LEU A 180 2.88 -8.80 6.89
C LEU A 180 3.65 -9.28 5.65
N LEU A 181 4.45 -10.34 5.84
CA LEU A 181 5.10 -11.10 4.77
C LEU A 181 4.14 -12.20 4.30
N VAL A 182 3.98 -12.37 3.00
CA VAL A 182 3.09 -13.38 2.39
C VAL A 182 3.88 -14.25 1.42
N SER A 183 3.70 -15.56 1.52
CA SER A 183 4.37 -16.56 0.69
C SER A 183 3.46 -17.15 -0.37
N SER A 184 3.98 -17.37 -1.59
CA SER A 184 3.31 -18.15 -2.65
C SER A 184 2.92 -19.57 -2.22
N ARG A 185 3.42 -20.05 -1.10
CA ARG A 185 3.07 -21.36 -0.49
C ARG A 185 1.81 -21.32 0.38
N GLY A 186 1.10 -20.20 0.43
CA GLY A 186 -0.18 -20.06 1.13
C GLY A 186 -0.05 -19.84 2.64
N TYR A 187 1.01 -19.18 3.07
CA TYR A 187 1.17 -18.72 4.46
C TYR A 187 1.56 -17.24 4.53
N GLY A 188 1.36 -16.64 5.70
CA GLY A 188 1.83 -15.33 6.05
C GLY A 188 2.61 -15.34 7.37
N ILE A 189 3.50 -14.35 7.52
CA ILE A 189 4.16 -14.01 8.78
C ILE A 189 3.84 -12.57 9.10
N PHE A 190 3.08 -12.34 10.15
CA PHE A 190 2.87 -11.01 10.70
C PHE A 190 3.90 -10.78 11.82
N TRP A 191 4.83 -9.83 11.60
CA TRP A 191 5.88 -9.44 12.53
C TRP A 191 5.38 -8.29 13.42
N ASP A 192 5.09 -8.57 14.68
CA ASP A 192 4.42 -7.61 15.58
C ASP A 192 5.42 -6.70 16.30
N ASN A 193 5.95 -5.74 15.54
CA ASN A 193 6.89 -4.75 16.06
C ASN A 193 6.76 -3.41 15.33
N MET A 194 6.71 -2.29 16.06
CA MET A 194 6.55 -0.92 15.56
C MET A 194 7.87 -0.14 15.41
N SER A 195 8.99 -0.71 15.82
CA SER A 195 10.29 -0.04 15.67
C SER A 195 10.80 -0.13 14.22
N TYR A 196 11.87 0.58 13.92
CA TYR A 196 12.64 0.34 12.71
C TYR A 196 12.96 -1.15 12.60
N SER A 197 12.62 -1.71 11.47
CA SER A 197 12.80 -3.14 11.19
C SER A 197 13.50 -3.34 9.86
N ARG A 198 14.04 -4.54 9.62
CA ARG A 198 14.67 -4.90 8.34
C ARG A 198 14.25 -6.31 7.92
N PHE A 199 14.07 -6.47 6.64
CA PHE A 199 13.87 -7.77 6.00
C PHE A 199 15.07 -8.10 5.12
N GLY A 200 15.50 -9.37 5.10
CA GLY A 200 16.53 -9.87 4.21
C GLY A 200 17.90 -10.05 4.87
N ASP A 201 18.96 -9.76 4.11
CA ASP A 201 20.35 -9.89 4.58
C ASP A 201 20.79 -8.62 5.31
N LEU A 202 21.07 -8.74 6.59
CA LEU A 202 21.44 -7.60 7.45
C LEU A 202 22.84 -7.03 7.19
N ARG A 203 23.68 -7.69 6.40
CA ARG A 203 25.01 -7.15 6.06
C ARG A 203 24.86 -5.77 5.38
N PRO A 204 25.74 -4.82 5.64
CA PRO A 204 25.70 -3.54 4.95
C PRO A 204 26.12 -3.70 3.47
N PHE A 205 25.52 -2.88 2.60
CA PHE A 205 26.05 -2.69 1.25
C PHE A 205 27.42 -2.01 1.33
N GLN A 206 28.38 -2.50 0.56
CA GLN A 206 29.74 -1.99 0.53
C GLN A 206 30.05 -1.32 -0.81
N PRO A 207 30.89 -0.31 -0.89
CA PRO A 207 31.49 0.11 -2.15
C PRO A 207 32.12 -1.10 -2.85
N ILE A 208 32.05 -1.13 -4.19
CA ILE A 208 32.73 -2.18 -4.95
C ILE A 208 34.25 -1.99 -4.74
N PRO A 209 34.98 -2.99 -4.20
CA PRO A 209 36.41 -2.83 -3.94
C PRO A 209 37.19 -2.53 -5.22
N ALA A 210 38.23 -1.71 -5.11
CA ALA A 210 39.04 -1.29 -6.26
C ALA A 210 39.69 -2.47 -7.01
N GLU A 211 40.07 -3.53 -6.30
CA GLU A 211 40.62 -4.77 -6.86
C GLU A 211 39.60 -5.54 -7.71
N ASN A 212 38.31 -5.33 -7.49
CA ASN A 212 37.24 -5.90 -8.31
C ASN A 212 36.87 -5.01 -9.51
N LEU A 213 37.39 -3.79 -9.59
CA LEU A 213 37.18 -2.86 -10.69
C LEU A 213 38.39 -2.86 -11.62
N SER A 214 38.18 -2.75 -12.92
CA SER A 214 39.26 -2.66 -13.88
C SER A 214 38.90 -1.73 -15.04
N GLY A 215 39.83 -0.83 -15.37
CA GLY A 215 39.66 0.13 -16.44
C GLY A 215 38.50 1.10 -16.20
N LEU A 216 38.12 1.32 -14.95
CA LEU A 216 37.00 2.22 -14.62
C LEU A 216 37.41 3.66 -14.93
N THR A 217 36.70 4.27 -15.85
CA THR A 217 36.86 5.69 -16.22
C THR A 217 35.56 6.44 -16.00
N MET A 218 35.64 7.75 -15.73
CA MET A 218 34.52 8.66 -15.65
C MET A 218 34.74 9.84 -16.60
N ALA A 219 33.71 10.18 -17.35
CA ALA A 219 33.69 11.37 -18.20
C ALA A 219 32.35 12.11 -18.11
N PRO A 220 32.35 13.46 -18.24
CA PRO A 220 31.11 14.20 -18.44
C PRO A 220 30.45 13.77 -19.78
N MET A 221 29.11 13.65 -19.75
CA MET A 221 28.35 13.25 -20.95
C MET A 221 28.35 14.29 -22.07
N ASP A 222 28.67 15.57 -21.73
CA ASP A 222 28.83 16.65 -22.69
C ASP A 222 30.17 16.62 -23.46
N GLY A 223 31.05 15.69 -23.13
CA GLY A 223 32.39 15.57 -23.76
C GLY A 223 33.34 16.70 -23.41
N SER A 224 33.02 17.55 -22.40
CA SER A 224 33.83 18.74 -22.09
C SER A 224 35.24 18.45 -21.58
N THR A 225 35.47 17.22 -21.08
CA THR A 225 36.78 16.75 -20.64
C THR A 225 36.97 15.28 -21.02
N PRO A 226 38.22 14.84 -21.30
CA PRO A 226 38.49 13.42 -21.61
C PRO A 226 38.17 12.54 -20.36
N PRO A 227 37.97 11.21 -20.59
CA PRO A 227 37.75 10.27 -19.50
C PRO A 227 38.93 10.26 -18.50
N ALA A 228 38.64 10.26 -17.23
CA ALA A 228 39.60 10.14 -16.16
C ALA A 228 39.46 8.78 -15.45
N THR A 229 40.52 8.13 -15.07
CA THR A 229 40.50 6.91 -14.25
C THR A 229 40.01 7.23 -12.86
N VAL A 230 39.04 6.43 -12.37
CA VAL A 230 38.45 6.56 -11.02
C VAL A 230 38.40 5.20 -10.33
N SER A 231 38.31 5.23 -8.99
CA SER A 231 38.28 4.01 -8.16
C SER A 231 36.89 3.56 -7.74
N ALA A 232 35.86 4.36 -8.02
CA ALA A 232 34.47 4.05 -7.64
C ALA A 232 33.47 4.73 -8.58
N VAL A 233 32.23 4.21 -8.59
CA VAL A 233 31.07 4.88 -9.21
C VAL A 233 30.39 5.71 -8.13
N GLU A 234 30.82 6.94 -8.01
CA GLU A 234 30.24 7.86 -7.00
C GLU A 234 30.34 9.33 -7.43
N VAL A 235 29.37 10.10 -7.00
CA VAL A 235 29.37 11.56 -6.97
C VAL A 235 28.91 11.97 -5.58
N GLY A 236 29.62 12.84 -4.93
CA GLY A 236 29.21 13.30 -3.62
C GLY A 236 30.16 14.32 -3.03
N ARG A 237 29.66 15.02 -2.02
CA ARG A 237 30.44 15.94 -1.21
C ARG A 237 31.23 15.14 -0.19
N ALA A 238 32.51 15.41 -0.07
CA ALA A 238 33.29 14.99 1.09
C ALA A 238 32.63 15.57 2.38
N PRO A 239 32.55 14.79 3.48
CA PRO A 239 32.05 15.32 4.73
C PRO A 239 32.85 16.59 5.12
N GLY A 240 32.16 17.74 5.30
CA GLY A 240 32.76 19.02 5.66
C GLY A 240 32.98 20.04 4.53
N GLY A 241 32.70 19.73 3.29
CA GLY A 241 32.83 20.67 2.17
C GLY A 241 31.75 21.78 2.17
N GLY A 242 32.21 23.07 2.21
CA GLY A 242 31.34 24.25 2.26
C GLY A 242 30.38 24.43 1.06
N ARG A 243 29.35 25.28 1.16
CA ARG A 243 28.27 25.55 0.18
C ARG A 243 28.69 26.19 -1.17
N GLY A 244 29.90 25.98 -1.68
CA GLY A 244 30.46 26.72 -2.82
C GLY A 244 31.07 25.89 -3.96
N GLY A 245 30.83 24.57 -4.06
CA GLY A 245 31.35 23.74 -5.15
C GLY A 245 30.54 23.87 -6.46
N ALA A 246 31.21 23.72 -7.63
CA ALA A 246 30.56 23.62 -8.92
C ALA A 246 29.53 22.50 -8.90
N ARG A 247 28.36 22.68 -9.56
CA ARG A 247 27.34 21.62 -9.68
C ARG A 247 27.94 20.44 -10.44
N PRO A 248 27.72 19.19 -9.98
CA PRO A 248 28.14 18.03 -10.71
C PRO A 248 27.54 18.01 -12.12
N LYS A 249 28.32 17.59 -13.11
CA LYS A 249 27.85 17.41 -14.48
C LYS A 249 27.26 16.03 -14.67
N ASP A 250 26.37 15.90 -15.62
CA ASP A 250 25.94 14.60 -16.15
C ASP A 250 27.18 13.79 -16.53
N SER A 251 27.24 12.57 -16.01
CA SER A 251 28.49 11.79 -16.07
C SER A 251 28.25 10.33 -16.46
N ARG A 252 29.24 9.76 -17.12
CA ARG A 252 29.27 8.35 -17.51
C ARG A 252 30.48 7.66 -16.92
N TRP A 253 30.29 6.46 -16.38
CA TRP A 253 31.35 5.55 -15.96
C TRP A 253 31.34 4.34 -16.88
N GLU A 254 32.53 3.89 -17.27
CA GLU A 254 32.73 2.67 -18.07
C GLU A 254 33.93 1.90 -17.54
N GLY A 255 33.83 0.57 -17.49
CA GLY A 255 34.87 -0.31 -16.98
C GLY A 255 34.39 -1.76 -16.88
N SER A 256 35.00 -2.52 -15.99
CA SER A 256 34.56 -3.90 -15.72
C SER A 256 34.59 -4.25 -14.25
N ILE A 257 33.72 -5.16 -13.84
CA ILE A 257 33.63 -5.72 -12.48
C ILE A 257 34.04 -7.19 -12.52
N LEU A 258 34.94 -7.59 -11.63
CA LEU A 258 35.30 -8.99 -11.38
C LEU A 258 34.42 -9.55 -10.27
N ALA A 259 33.70 -10.63 -10.53
CA ALA A 259 32.96 -11.37 -9.51
C ALA A 259 33.88 -12.35 -8.78
N PRO A 260 34.17 -12.19 -7.47
CA PRO A 260 35.07 -13.10 -6.75
C PRO A 260 34.46 -14.49 -6.47
N VAL A 261 33.15 -14.62 -6.40
CA VAL A 261 32.44 -15.88 -6.11
C VAL A 261 31.21 -16.03 -7.02
N THR A 262 30.76 -17.28 -7.24
CA THR A 262 29.53 -17.54 -7.99
C THR A 262 28.33 -17.38 -7.08
N GLY A 263 27.27 -16.71 -7.59
CA GLY A 263 25.97 -16.62 -6.91
C GLY A 263 25.25 -15.32 -7.16
N ASP A 264 24.22 -15.06 -6.37
CA ASP A 264 23.37 -13.88 -6.44
C ASP A 264 24.05 -12.68 -5.77
N TYR A 265 24.43 -11.69 -6.59
CA TYR A 265 24.91 -10.39 -6.16
C TYR A 265 23.73 -9.43 -6.08
N GLN A 266 23.75 -8.55 -5.11
CA GLN A 266 22.82 -7.42 -5.04
C GLN A 266 23.60 -6.13 -5.36
N PHE A 267 23.13 -5.36 -6.33
CA PHE A 267 23.63 -4.00 -6.58
C PHE A 267 22.60 -3.00 -6.07
N LYS A 268 23.09 -1.94 -5.41
CA LYS A 268 22.24 -0.86 -4.89
C LYS A 268 22.80 0.48 -5.32
N THR A 269 21.92 1.31 -5.88
CA THR A 269 22.18 2.72 -6.14
C THR A 269 21.57 3.58 -5.05
N TYR A 270 22.20 4.72 -4.75
CA TYR A 270 21.68 5.79 -3.92
C TYR A 270 21.91 7.09 -4.68
N SER A 271 20.83 7.74 -5.16
CA SER A 271 20.92 8.85 -6.11
C SER A 271 19.79 9.87 -5.93
N ASN A 272 20.09 11.13 -6.17
CA ASN A 272 19.09 12.20 -6.30
C ASN A 272 18.99 12.76 -7.74
N GLY A 273 19.38 11.97 -8.73
CA GLY A 273 19.24 12.24 -10.16
C GLY A 273 18.65 11.03 -10.88
N ALA A 274 18.72 11.04 -12.22
CA ALA A 274 18.42 9.87 -13.02
C ALA A 274 19.67 8.99 -13.16
N ILE A 275 19.54 7.67 -13.03
CA ILE A 275 20.64 6.72 -13.17
C ILE A 275 20.23 5.52 -13.99
N LYS A 276 21.14 5.10 -14.89
CA LYS A 276 21.04 3.83 -15.61
C LYS A 276 22.31 3.03 -15.41
N VAL A 277 22.16 1.73 -15.09
CA VAL A 277 23.27 0.80 -14.91
C VAL A 277 23.11 -0.36 -15.88
N TRP A 278 24.16 -0.64 -16.63
CA TRP A 278 24.26 -1.81 -17.50
C TRP A 278 25.35 -2.75 -17.02
N LEU A 279 25.07 -4.05 -17.07
CA LEU A 279 26.06 -5.12 -16.93
C LEU A 279 26.05 -5.98 -18.20
N ASP A 280 27.21 -6.13 -18.86
CA ASP A 280 27.35 -6.78 -20.16
C ASP A 280 26.33 -6.32 -21.22
N GLY A 281 26.09 -5.01 -21.27
CA GLY A 281 25.13 -4.39 -22.18
C GLY A 281 23.66 -4.55 -21.81
N ARG A 282 23.33 -5.36 -20.80
CA ARG A 282 21.97 -5.49 -20.26
C ARG A 282 21.69 -4.36 -19.27
N LEU A 283 20.65 -3.58 -19.50
CA LEU A 283 20.15 -2.59 -18.56
C LEU A 283 19.58 -3.31 -17.33
N VAL A 284 20.18 -3.08 -16.15
CA VAL A 284 19.80 -3.74 -14.89
C VAL A 284 19.17 -2.79 -13.88
N ILE A 285 19.51 -1.50 -13.93
CA ILE A 285 18.84 -0.45 -13.17
C ILE A 285 18.50 0.68 -14.15
N ASP A 286 17.22 1.09 -14.17
CA ASP A 286 16.73 2.33 -14.78
C ASP A 286 15.90 3.05 -13.73
N HIS A 287 16.51 4.05 -13.10
CA HIS A 287 15.93 4.70 -11.95
C HIS A 287 15.99 6.21 -12.09
N TYR A 288 14.86 6.85 -11.88
CA TYR A 288 14.72 8.27 -11.56
C TYR A 288 14.22 8.38 -10.13
N ARG A 289 14.73 9.34 -9.34
CA ARG A 289 14.27 9.56 -7.96
C ARG A 289 12.74 9.59 -7.92
N GLN A 290 12.15 8.87 -6.97
CA GLN A 290 10.69 8.73 -6.89
C GLN A 290 9.98 9.99 -6.41
N GLY A 291 10.67 10.85 -5.71
CA GLY A 291 10.19 12.14 -5.29
C GLY A 291 11.31 13.17 -5.37
N TRP A 292 11.24 14.19 -4.57
CA TRP A 292 12.28 15.22 -4.45
C TRP A 292 13.46 14.78 -3.56
N LEU A 293 13.36 13.62 -2.91
CA LEU A 293 14.38 13.03 -2.03
C LEU A 293 15.43 12.24 -2.80
N THR A 294 16.60 12.04 -2.16
CA THR A 294 17.54 11.01 -2.58
C THR A 294 16.92 9.64 -2.32
N ASP A 295 17.02 8.74 -3.28
CA ASP A 295 16.34 7.46 -3.24
C ASP A 295 17.27 6.30 -3.62
N GLU A 296 16.86 5.09 -3.29
CA GLU A 296 17.58 3.85 -3.53
C GLU A 296 16.85 2.97 -4.53
N ASP A 297 17.63 2.31 -5.39
CA ASP A 297 17.14 1.19 -6.20
C ASP A 297 18.06 -0.01 -6.06
N GLN A 298 17.51 -1.21 -6.19
CA GLN A 298 18.24 -2.47 -6.01
C GLN A 298 17.92 -3.43 -7.14
N VAL A 299 18.95 -4.19 -7.54
CA VAL A 299 18.79 -5.30 -8.48
C VAL A 299 19.60 -6.51 -8.01
N LYS A 300 19.04 -7.70 -8.22
CA LYS A 300 19.71 -8.97 -8.02
C LYS A 300 20.21 -9.52 -9.35
N VAL A 301 21.49 -9.86 -9.43
CA VAL A 301 22.12 -10.40 -10.64
C VAL A 301 22.97 -11.61 -10.28
N GLN A 302 22.77 -12.72 -11.01
CA GLN A 302 23.61 -13.89 -10.85
C GLN A 302 24.91 -13.72 -11.64
N LEU A 303 26.05 -13.83 -10.95
CA LEU A 303 27.39 -13.74 -11.55
C LEU A 303 28.20 -15.00 -11.26
N ALA A 304 29.12 -15.34 -12.18
CA ALA A 304 30.02 -16.47 -12.08
C ALA A 304 31.39 -16.04 -11.55
N ALA A 305 32.00 -16.86 -10.67
CA ALA A 305 33.31 -16.60 -10.07
C ALA A 305 34.40 -16.40 -11.13
N ASN A 306 35.30 -15.47 -10.86
CA ASN A 306 36.46 -15.13 -11.70
C ASN A 306 36.09 -14.65 -13.10
N GLN A 307 34.83 -14.31 -13.35
CA GLN A 307 34.38 -13.70 -14.60
C GLN A 307 34.32 -12.17 -14.44
N ARG A 308 34.73 -11.47 -15.55
CA ARG A 308 34.60 -10.02 -15.66
C ARG A 308 33.34 -9.69 -16.44
N TYR A 309 32.64 -8.69 -15.97
CA TYR A 309 31.39 -8.16 -16.53
C TYR A 309 31.61 -6.69 -16.87
N ALA A 310 31.35 -6.31 -18.13
CA ALA A 310 31.39 -4.89 -18.50
C ALA A 310 30.34 -4.10 -17.71
N ILE A 311 30.77 -2.98 -17.10
CA ILE A 311 29.85 -2.05 -16.44
C ILE A 311 29.83 -0.73 -17.20
N LYS A 312 28.61 -0.21 -17.41
CA LYS A 312 28.38 1.17 -17.82
C LYS A 312 27.34 1.79 -16.88
N VAL A 313 27.64 3.00 -16.40
CA VAL A 313 26.70 3.79 -15.58
C VAL A 313 26.56 5.16 -16.20
N GLU A 314 25.33 5.61 -16.41
CA GLU A 314 25.01 6.97 -16.83
C GLU A 314 24.18 7.63 -15.71
N TRP A 315 24.58 8.84 -15.35
CA TRP A 315 23.90 9.62 -14.32
C TRP A 315 23.65 11.03 -14.84
N THR A 316 22.37 11.45 -14.80
CA THR A 316 21.92 12.80 -15.12
C THR A 316 21.57 13.50 -13.81
N ALA A 317 22.28 14.57 -13.51
CA ALA A 317 22.21 15.24 -12.22
C ALA A 317 20.85 15.90 -11.95
N GLU A 318 20.29 16.59 -12.92
CA GLU A 318 19.02 17.35 -12.80
C GLU A 318 18.95 18.18 -11.48
N GLY A 319 20.03 18.87 -11.13
CA GLY A 319 20.15 19.59 -9.87
C GLY A 319 20.56 18.75 -8.66
N GLY A 320 20.65 17.43 -8.81
CA GLY A 320 21.19 16.51 -7.82
C GLY A 320 22.72 16.64 -7.66
N ASN A 321 23.22 16.08 -6.58
CA ASN A 321 24.64 16.14 -6.22
C ASN A 321 25.17 14.87 -5.56
N THR A 322 24.39 13.77 -5.64
CA THR A 322 24.70 12.52 -4.95
C THR A 322 24.43 11.33 -5.87
N LEU A 323 25.43 10.47 -5.98
CA LEU A 323 25.34 9.13 -6.57
C LEU A 323 26.30 8.21 -5.81
N ARG A 324 25.85 7.00 -5.49
CA ARG A 324 26.68 5.87 -5.06
C ARG A 324 26.16 4.59 -5.67
N LEU A 325 27.08 3.76 -6.19
CA LEU A 325 26.81 2.36 -6.55
C LEU A 325 27.56 1.46 -5.56
N THR A 326 26.80 0.60 -4.91
CA THR A 326 27.30 -0.33 -3.92
C THR A 326 26.85 -1.74 -4.25
N TRP A 327 27.46 -2.74 -3.65
CA TRP A 327 27.07 -4.13 -3.83
C TRP A 327 27.08 -4.95 -2.54
N LYS A 328 26.46 -6.13 -2.61
CA LYS A 328 26.67 -7.27 -1.73
C LYS A 328 27.05 -8.48 -2.55
N THR A 329 28.06 -9.19 -2.11
CA THR A 329 28.40 -10.52 -2.63
C THR A 329 27.42 -11.57 -2.12
N PRO A 330 27.33 -12.76 -2.75
CA PRO A 330 26.51 -13.86 -2.27
C PRO A 330 26.64 -14.12 -0.78
N SER A 331 25.52 -14.39 -0.09
CA SER A 331 25.47 -14.63 1.35
C SER A 331 25.70 -16.10 1.69
N ALA A 332 26.35 -16.36 2.82
CA ALA A 332 26.35 -17.69 3.46
C ALA A 332 24.96 -18.10 4.00
N GLU A 333 24.04 -17.13 4.12
CA GLU A 333 22.64 -17.37 4.49
C GLU A 333 21.73 -17.60 3.26
N THR A 334 22.31 -17.97 2.11
CA THR A 334 21.55 -18.37 0.91
C THR A 334 20.53 -19.45 1.27
N GLY A 335 19.27 -19.28 0.81
CA GLY A 335 18.16 -20.19 1.17
C GLY A 335 17.51 -19.89 2.53
N LYS A 336 17.81 -18.72 3.12
CA LYS A 336 17.14 -18.22 4.31
C LYS A 336 16.56 -16.82 4.05
N PHE A 337 15.61 -16.41 4.90
CA PHE A 337 15.17 -15.02 5.01
C PHE A 337 15.00 -14.66 6.49
N SER A 338 15.02 -13.38 6.80
CA SER A 338 14.90 -12.94 8.18
C SER A 338 14.12 -11.62 8.29
N LEU A 339 13.52 -11.43 9.47
CA LEU A 339 13.03 -10.16 9.97
C LEU A 339 13.81 -9.79 11.22
N TRP A 340 14.17 -8.51 11.33
CA TRP A 340 14.92 -7.95 12.43
C TRP A 340 14.28 -6.64 12.86
N SER A 341 14.31 -6.34 14.16
CA SER A 341 13.86 -5.07 14.73
C SER A 341 14.91 -4.47 15.63
N GLU A 342 15.06 -3.13 15.57
CA GLU A 342 16.04 -2.38 16.35
C GLU A 342 15.69 -2.30 17.82
N VAL A 343 14.41 -2.07 18.16
CA VAL A 343 13.91 -2.01 19.54
C VAL A 343 12.83 -3.06 19.72
N ALA A 344 13.10 -4.02 20.62
CA ALA A 344 12.20 -5.13 20.88
C ALA A 344 12.35 -5.65 22.32
N ASP A 345 11.35 -6.37 22.82
CA ASP A 345 11.45 -7.15 24.05
C ASP A 345 11.86 -8.61 23.77
N GLY A 346 11.85 -9.00 22.51
CA GLY A 346 12.19 -10.30 21.97
C GLY A 346 11.58 -10.50 20.59
N VAL A 347 11.61 -11.74 20.09
CA VAL A 347 10.94 -12.16 18.86
C VAL A 347 9.44 -12.27 19.12
N ASP A 348 8.60 -11.72 18.24
CA ASP A 348 7.14 -11.87 18.28
C ASP A 348 6.58 -11.89 16.87
N TYR A 349 6.00 -13.02 16.47
CA TYR A 349 5.36 -13.12 15.17
C TYR A 349 4.14 -14.06 15.19
N TYR A 350 3.22 -13.81 14.26
CA TYR A 350 2.10 -14.69 13.97
C TYR A 350 2.35 -15.42 12.65
N PHE A 351 2.31 -16.74 12.69
CA PHE A 351 2.25 -17.59 11.51
C PHE A 351 0.79 -17.80 11.15
N VAL A 352 0.41 -17.48 9.91
CA VAL A 352 -0.97 -17.57 9.40
C VAL A 352 -0.99 -18.52 8.19
N TYR A 353 -1.83 -19.55 8.19
CA TYR A 353 -1.89 -20.53 7.11
C TYR A 353 -3.22 -20.47 6.34
N GLY A 354 -3.16 -20.17 5.01
CA GLY A 354 -4.30 -20.08 4.13
C GLY A 354 -5.01 -21.41 3.83
N PRO A 355 -4.59 -22.31 2.97
CA PRO A 355 -3.49 -22.32 1.98
C PRO A 355 -3.73 -21.39 0.77
N LYS A 356 -4.91 -20.79 0.61
CA LYS A 356 -5.15 -19.74 -0.37
C LYS A 356 -4.71 -18.40 0.21
N LEU A 357 -4.15 -17.51 -0.62
CA LEU A 357 -3.67 -16.21 -0.17
C LEU A 357 -4.80 -15.31 0.32
N ASP A 358 -6.00 -15.43 -0.24
CA ASP A 358 -7.18 -14.73 0.29
C ASP A 358 -7.46 -15.09 1.76
N ASN A 359 -7.27 -16.36 2.15
CA ASN A 359 -7.43 -16.76 3.55
C ASN A 359 -6.33 -16.16 4.44
N VAL A 360 -5.08 -16.06 3.95
CA VAL A 360 -3.99 -15.40 4.70
C VAL A 360 -4.34 -13.95 4.98
N VAL A 361 -4.83 -13.21 3.98
CA VAL A 361 -5.26 -11.82 4.13
C VAL A 361 -6.47 -11.70 5.06
N ALA A 362 -7.45 -12.61 4.94
CA ALA A 362 -8.64 -12.63 5.79
C ALA A 362 -8.29 -12.88 7.27
N ASP A 363 -7.43 -13.84 7.53
CA ASP A 363 -6.98 -14.19 8.88
C ASP A 363 -6.08 -13.07 9.48
N TYR A 364 -5.28 -12.41 8.67
CA TYR A 364 -4.55 -11.21 9.11
C TYR A 364 -5.52 -10.08 9.51
N ARG A 365 -6.59 -9.82 8.74
CA ARG A 365 -7.61 -8.84 9.09
C ARG A 365 -8.47 -9.27 10.27
N LEU A 366 -8.64 -10.57 10.49
CA LEU A 366 -9.24 -11.09 11.72
C LEU A 366 -8.42 -10.67 12.96
N LEU A 367 -7.08 -10.71 12.86
CA LEU A 367 -6.18 -10.28 13.93
C LEU A 367 -6.16 -8.75 14.09
N THR A 368 -6.11 -8.00 12.99
CA THR A 368 -5.80 -6.56 13.00
C THR A 368 -7.01 -5.66 12.75
N GLY A 369 -8.18 -6.22 12.52
CA GLY A 369 -9.45 -5.53 12.28
C GLY A 369 -9.82 -5.46 10.80
N GLN A 370 -11.12 -5.57 10.54
CA GLN A 370 -11.72 -5.46 9.21
C GLN A 370 -11.73 -4.00 8.73
N ALA A 371 -11.65 -3.82 7.42
CA ALA A 371 -11.84 -2.50 6.82
C ALA A 371 -13.35 -2.19 6.72
N PRO A 372 -13.84 -1.05 7.21
CA PRO A 372 -15.22 -0.65 7.03
C PRO A 372 -15.54 -0.27 5.58
N MET A 373 -16.83 -0.26 5.23
CA MET A 373 -17.27 0.29 3.95
C MET A 373 -16.92 1.77 3.86
N MET A 374 -16.24 2.14 2.79
CA MET A 374 -16.06 3.54 2.41
C MET A 374 -17.39 4.13 1.90
N PRO A 375 -17.61 5.46 1.97
CA PRO A 375 -18.76 6.07 1.32
C PRO A 375 -18.71 5.80 -0.20
N LEU A 376 -19.89 5.63 -0.83
CA LEU A 376 -19.99 5.26 -2.26
C LEU A 376 -19.26 6.26 -3.17
N TRP A 377 -19.33 7.55 -2.85
CA TRP A 377 -18.69 8.61 -3.61
C TRP A 377 -17.15 8.54 -3.60
N ALA A 378 -16.55 7.87 -2.63
CA ALA A 378 -15.11 7.65 -2.59
C ALA A 378 -14.60 6.81 -3.78
N PHE A 379 -15.46 6.03 -4.44
CA PHE A 379 -15.12 5.19 -5.59
C PHE A 379 -15.26 5.91 -6.94
N GLY A 380 -15.83 7.12 -6.98
CA GLY A 380 -15.84 8.01 -8.14
C GLY A 380 -14.49 8.74 -8.35
N LEU A 381 -14.48 9.76 -9.20
CA LEU A 381 -13.28 10.57 -9.46
C LEU A 381 -13.07 11.63 -8.38
N TRP A 382 -11.82 11.76 -7.91
CA TRP A 382 -11.39 12.89 -7.08
C TRP A 382 -10.43 13.78 -7.86
N GLN A 383 -10.75 15.06 -7.92
CA GLN A 383 -9.87 16.06 -8.47
C GLN A 383 -9.14 16.80 -7.35
N SER A 384 -7.83 16.78 -7.43
CA SER A 384 -6.93 17.42 -6.50
C SER A 384 -5.78 18.08 -7.24
N ARG A 385 -5.17 19.07 -6.63
CA ARG A 385 -3.85 19.62 -6.97
C ARG A 385 -3.20 20.10 -5.69
N GLN A 386 -1.91 20.41 -5.71
CA GLN A 386 -1.12 20.83 -4.55
C GLN A 386 -1.89 21.83 -3.68
N LYS A 387 -2.60 22.79 -4.32
CA LYS A 387 -3.64 23.59 -3.66
C LYS A 387 -4.51 24.34 -4.67
N TYR A 388 -5.73 24.57 -4.28
CA TYR A 388 -6.56 25.63 -4.81
C TYR A 388 -6.34 26.88 -3.96
N ASP A 389 -5.92 27.98 -4.55
CA ASP A 389 -5.54 29.18 -3.79
C ASP A 389 -6.73 29.87 -3.15
N THR A 390 -7.92 29.77 -3.75
CA THR A 390 -9.14 30.39 -3.26
C THR A 390 -10.34 29.46 -3.34
N ALA A 391 -11.36 29.73 -2.51
CA ALA A 391 -12.66 29.06 -2.57
C ALA A 391 -13.26 29.08 -4.00
N GLN A 392 -13.14 30.22 -4.68
CA GLN A 392 -13.67 30.38 -6.04
C GLN A 392 -13.00 29.45 -7.06
N GLN A 393 -11.67 29.26 -6.99
CA GLN A 393 -10.97 28.36 -7.92
C GLN A 393 -11.48 26.93 -7.84
N SER A 394 -11.67 26.40 -6.63
CA SER A 394 -12.18 25.03 -6.47
C SER A 394 -13.64 24.91 -6.93
N LEU A 395 -14.45 25.95 -6.66
CA LEU A 395 -15.84 26.00 -7.10
C LEU A 395 -15.96 26.08 -8.63
N ASP A 396 -15.09 26.86 -9.29
CA ASP A 396 -15.05 26.96 -10.75
C ASP A 396 -14.70 25.62 -11.39
N VAL A 397 -13.77 24.87 -10.79
CA VAL A 397 -13.40 23.53 -11.26
C VAL A 397 -14.59 22.56 -11.15
N VAL A 398 -15.28 22.51 -10.00
CA VAL A 398 -16.49 21.68 -9.84
C VAL A 398 -17.56 22.09 -10.85
N GLY A 399 -17.78 23.39 -11.03
CA GLY A 399 -18.71 23.92 -12.02
C GLY A 399 -18.36 23.50 -13.44
N GLU A 400 -17.07 23.49 -13.81
CA GLU A 400 -16.63 23.10 -15.15
C GLU A 400 -16.80 21.58 -15.39
N PHE A 401 -16.56 20.71 -14.39
CA PHE A 401 -16.91 19.28 -14.47
C PHE A 401 -18.40 19.09 -14.79
N ARG A 402 -19.29 19.77 -14.08
CA ARG A 402 -20.74 19.67 -14.30
C ARG A 402 -21.16 20.21 -15.67
N LYS A 403 -20.64 21.37 -16.06
CA LYS A 403 -20.90 21.99 -17.36
C LYS A 403 -20.50 21.08 -18.54
N ARG A 404 -19.35 20.41 -18.42
CA ARG A 404 -18.83 19.48 -19.43
C ARG A 404 -19.46 18.10 -19.35
N LYS A 405 -20.30 17.85 -18.36
CA LYS A 405 -20.90 16.53 -18.09
C LYS A 405 -19.83 15.44 -17.92
N ILE A 406 -18.72 15.79 -17.28
CA ILE A 406 -17.69 14.83 -16.87
C ILE A 406 -18.11 14.27 -15.50
N PRO A 407 -18.22 12.95 -15.33
CA PRO A 407 -18.46 12.34 -14.03
C PRO A 407 -17.46 12.77 -12.96
N PHE A 408 -17.96 13.09 -11.75
CA PHE A 408 -17.10 13.65 -10.71
C PHE A 408 -17.77 13.62 -9.34
N ASP A 409 -17.05 13.30 -8.27
CA ASP A 409 -17.61 13.21 -6.92
C ASP A 409 -16.91 14.09 -5.88
N ASN A 410 -15.58 14.26 -5.92
CA ASN A 410 -14.87 14.86 -4.81
C ASN A 410 -13.82 15.88 -5.25
N ILE A 411 -13.93 17.10 -4.74
CA ILE A 411 -12.86 18.10 -4.82
C ILE A 411 -12.02 18.05 -3.55
N VAL A 412 -10.71 18.16 -3.69
CA VAL A 412 -9.78 18.11 -2.55
C VAL A 412 -9.15 19.48 -2.34
N GLN A 413 -9.37 20.07 -1.17
CA GLN A 413 -8.64 21.26 -0.73
C GLN A 413 -7.41 20.81 0.05
N ASP A 414 -6.27 20.92 -0.57
CA ASP A 414 -4.99 20.59 0.03
C ASP A 414 -4.48 21.73 0.95
N TRP A 415 -3.26 21.60 1.43
CA TRP A 415 -2.65 22.46 2.43
C TRP A 415 -2.69 23.95 2.09
N GLN A 416 -2.44 24.77 3.14
CA GLN A 416 -2.38 26.24 3.07
C GLN A 416 -3.71 26.93 2.71
N TYR A 417 -4.87 26.36 3.13
CA TYR A 417 -6.13 27.13 3.17
C TYR A 417 -6.14 28.16 4.34
N TRP A 418 -5.23 28.00 5.29
CA TRP A 418 -4.95 28.92 6.40
C TRP A 418 -3.94 30.01 6.01
N LYS A 419 -3.73 31.01 6.89
CA LYS A 419 -2.67 32.01 6.71
C LYS A 419 -1.29 31.35 6.74
N PRO A 420 -0.27 31.88 6.03
CA PRO A 420 1.03 31.23 5.89
C PRO A 420 1.71 30.82 7.21
N ASP A 421 1.51 31.60 8.28
CA ASP A 421 2.07 31.44 9.63
C ASP A 421 1.14 30.69 10.60
N ALA A 422 0.02 30.12 10.13
CA ALA A 422 -1.06 29.59 10.98
C ALA A 422 -1.32 28.10 10.78
N TRP A 423 -0.29 27.29 10.53
CA TRP A 423 -0.43 25.84 10.40
C TRP A 423 -0.91 25.20 11.72
N GLY A 424 -1.91 24.33 11.66
CA GLY A 424 -2.53 23.67 12.81
C GLY A 424 -3.72 24.42 13.43
N THR A 425 -4.06 25.62 12.93
CA THR A 425 -5.25 26.34 13.38
C THR A 425 -6.54 25.76 12.85
N HIS A 426 -6.51 25.05 11.72
CA HIS A 426 -7.66 24.59 10.94
C HIS A 426 -8.64 25.73 10.54
N GLN A 427 -8.17 26.97 10.53
CA GLN A 427 -8.95 28.17 10.19
C GLN A 427 -8.70 28.61 8.77
N PHE A 428 -9.75 28.97 8.07
CA PHE A 428 -9.64 29.49 6.70
C PHE A 428 -9.08 30.94 6.71
N ASP A 429 -8.19 31.23 5.77
CA ASP A 429 -7.75 32.59 5.50
C ASP A 429 -8.90 33.37 4.86
N ALA A 430 -9.48 34.31 5.60
CA ALA A 430 -10.65 35.09 5.16
C ALA A 430 -10.42 35.90 3.88
N SER A 431 -9.17 36.20 3.50
CA SER A 431 -8.87 36.89 2.25
C SER A 431 -9.05 36.01 1.01
N ARG A 432 -8.94 34.70 1.19
CA ARG A 432 -9.01 33.66 0.13
C ARG A 432 -10.28 32.83 0.23
N PHE A 433 -10.80 32.66 1.44
CA PHE A 433 -12.02 31.92 1.77
C PHE A 433 -12.93 32.80 2.64
N PRO A 434 -13.54 33.86 2.07
CA PRO A 434 -14.28 34.86 2.85
C PRO A 434 -15.56 34.31 3.47
N ASP A 435 -16.19 33.33 2.88
CA ASP A 435 -17.39 32.63 3.34
C ASP A 435 -17.22 31.10 3.20
N PRO A 436 -16.53 30.45 4.14
CA PRO A 436 -16.31 29.00 4.07
C PRO A 436 -17.60 28.19 4.06
N ASP A 437 -18.60 28.57 4.84
CA ASP A 437 -19.87 27.85 4.96
C ASP A 437 -20.67 27.94 3.64
N GLY A 438 -20.71 29.13 3.03
CA GLY A 438 -21.33 29.33 1.72
C GLY A 438 -20.59 28.56 0.60
N TRP A 439 -19.26 28.53 0.68
CA TRP A 439 -18.44 27.77 -0.28
C TRP A 439 -18.69 26.26 -0.19
N ILE A 440 -18.65 25.66 1.02
CA ILE A 440 -18.92 24.23 1.26
C ILE A 440 -20.32 23.88 0.74
N LYS A 441 -21.33 24.69 1.10
CA LYS A 441 -22.69 24.52 0.64
C LYS A 441 -22.81 24.63 -0.88
N ALA A 442 -22.08 25.51 -1.53
CA ALA A 442 -22.08 25.66 -2.99
C ALA A 442 -21.51 24.41 -3.70
N ILE A 443 -20.45 23.79 -3.15
CA ILE A 443 -19.91 22.53 -3.64
C ILE A 443 -20.95 21.41 -3.49
N HIS A 444 -21.59 21.28 -2.34
CA HIS A 444 -22.64 20.28 -2.10
C HIS A 444 -23.85 20.49 -3.01
N ASN A 445 -24.24 21.74 -3.29
CA ASN A 445 -25.33 22.05 -4.25
C ASN A 445 -24.99 21.61 -5.69
N LEU A 446 -23.71 21.46 -6.01
CA LEU A 446 -23.24 20.87 -7.27
C LEU A 446 -23.10 19.34 -7.18
N HIS A 447 -23.63 18.71 -6.13
CA HIS A 447 -23.54 17.26 -5.90
C HIS A 447 -22.09 16.77 -5.90
N ALA A 448 -21.18 17.53 -5.29
CA ALA A 448 -19.79 17.15 -5.07
C ALA A 448 -19.48 17.14 -3.56
N HIS A 449 -18.52 16.34 -3.15
CA HIS A 449 -18.00 16.26 -1.79
C HIS A 449 -16.70 17.04 -1.67
N LEU A 450 -16.36 17.43 -0.44
CA LEU A 450 -15.16 18.19 -0.13
C LEU A 450 -14.29 17.44 0.88
N MET A 451 -13.14 16.96 0.42
CA MET A 451 -12.05 16.48 1.28
C MET A 451 -11.11 17.64 1.59
N ILE A 452 -10.63 17.72 2.83
CA ILE A 452 -9.69 18.78 3.23
C ILE A 452 -8.45 18.22 3.91
N SER A 453 -7.31 18.89 3.70
CA SER A 453 -6.02 18.52 4.28
C SER A 453 -5.96 18.87 5.76
N VAL A 454 -5.66 17.88 6.61
CA VAL A 454 -5.40 18.04 8.04
C VAL A 454 -4.09 17.34 8.40
N TRP A 455 -3.17 18.09 9.02
CA TRP A 455 -1.86 17.58 9.41
C TRP A 455 -1.75 17.52 10.93
N GLY A 456 -1.01 16.58 11.43
CA GLY A 456 -0.61 16.56 12.85
C GLY A 456 0.42 17.62 13.24
N LYS A 457 0.64 18.63 12.39
CA LYS A 457 1.68 19.66 12.44
C LYS A 457 1.12 20.96 13.00
N PHE A 458 1.91 21.64 13.84
CA PHE A 458 1.54 22.88 14.50
C PHE A 458 2.66 23.91 14.43
N TYR A 459 2.28 25.18 14.19
CA TYR A 459 3.15 26.34 14.36
C TYR A 459 2.86 27.05 15.68
N PRO A 460 3.89 27.53 16.40
CA PRO A 460 3.72 28.35 17.61
C PRO A 460 2.87 29.61 17.35
N GLY A 461 2.11 30.03 18.36
CA GLY A 461 1.36 31.27 18.33
C GLY A 461 -0.11 31.15 17.92
N SER A 462 -0.68 29.96 17.96
CA SER A 462 -2.11 29.73 17.79
C SER A 462 -2.73 29.13 19.03
N ASP A 463 -4.04 29.39 19.26
CA ASP A 463 -4.79 28.79 20.40
C ASP A 463 -4.72 27.26 20.41
N ASN A 464 -4.75 26.63 19.22
CA ASN A 464 -4.63 25.18 19.11
C ASN A 464 -3.23 24.68 19.51
N PHE A 465 -2.17 25.38 19.09
CA PHE A 465 -0.82 25.07 19.52
C PHE A 465 -0.67 25.24 21.03
N ASP A 466 -1.14 26.37 21.59
CA ASP A 466 -1.01 26.67 23.01
C ASP A 466 -1.77 25.63 23.87
N ALA A 467 -2.95 25.20 23.44
CA ALA A 467 -3.70 24.13 24.11
C ALA A 467 -2.92 22.80 24.11
N MET A 468 -2.37 22.39 22.97
CA MET A 468 -1.55 21.18 22.84
C MET A 468 -0.25 21.26 23.66
N GLN A 469 0.44 22.42 23.62
CA GLN A 469 1.68 22.69 24.35
C GLN A 469 1.45 22.65 25.87
N ASN A 470 0.42 23.34 26.36
CA ASN A 470 0.08 23.39 27.78
C ASN A 470 -0.32 22.02 28.35
N ALA A 471 -0.88 21.14 27.52
CA ALA A 471 -1.21 19.78 27.88
C ALA A 471 -0.01 18.81 27.77
N GLY A 472 1.14 19.27 27.27
CA GLY A 472 2.32 18.43 27.08
C GLY A 472 2.21 17.42 25.92
N TYR A 473 1.44 17.73 24.89
CA TYR A 473 1.12 16.83 23.77
C TYR A 473 1.96 17.06 22.51
N LEU A 474 2.89 18.02 22.54
CA LEU A 474 3.76 18.34 21.40
C LEU A 474 5.19 17.83 21.60
N TYR A 475 5.82 17.35 20.53
CA TYR A 475 7.23 16.99 20.54
C TYR A 475 8.09 18.25 20.72
N GLN A 476 9.01 18.23 21.70
CA GLN A 476 9.75 19.40 22.12
C GLN A 476 11.04 19.69 21.36
N PRO A 477 11.78 18.68 20.82
CA PRO A 477 13.08 18.96 20.19
C PRO A 477 13.02 19.98 19.07
N ASN A 478 12.05 19.87 18.17
CA ASN A 478 11.87 20.85 17.08
C ASN A 478 11.73 22.30 17.57
N LEU A 479 11.00 22.48 18.67
CA LEU A 479 10.76 23.81 19.27
C LEU A 479 12.01 24.33 19.95
N GLN A 480 12.74 23.48 20.69
CA GLN A 480 13.99 23.85 21.39
C GLN A 480 15.10 24.22 20.41
N GLU A 481 15.22 23.48 19.31
CA GLU A 481 16.18 23.72 18.24
C GLU A 481 15.73 24.82 17.27
N LYS A 482 14.50 25.33 17.44
CA LYS A 482 13.88 26.30 16.53
C LYS A 482 13.93 25.87 15.07
N MET A 483 13.71 24.57 14.85
CA MET A 483 13.69 24.01 13.50
C MET A 483 12.61 24.64 12.66
N LYS A 484 12.97 24.94 11.42
CA LYS A 484 12.05 25.52 10.43
C LYS A 484 11.77 24.53 9.32
N ASP A 485 10.52 24.49 8.90
CA ASP A 485 10.13 23.74 7.71
C ASP A 485 10.55 24.42 6.40
N TRP A 486 10.15 23.84 5.28
CA TRP A 486 10.48 24.35 3.93
C TRP A 486 9.88 25.73 3.60
N ILE A 487 8.87 26.17 4.37
CA ILE A 487 8.28 27.51 4.23
C ILE A 487 9.05 28.55 5.07
N GLY A 488 9.76 28.09 6.10
CA GLY A 488 10.63 28.90 6.96
C GLY A 488 10.03 29.21 8.34
N PHE A 489 8.97 28.53 8.76
CA PHE A 489 8.35 28.69 10.07
C PHE A 489 8.77 27.61 11.06
N PRO A 490 8.90 27.93 12.36
CA PRO A 490 9.08 26.95 13.40
C PRO A 490 7.88 25.99 13.46
N TYR A 491 8.13 24.71 13.72
CA TYR A 491 7.05 23.73 13.73
C TYR A 491 7.34 22.54 14.66
N THR A 492 6.28 21.83 14.99
CA THR A 492 6.34 20.50 15.62
C THR A 492 5.10 19.69 15.25
N PHE A 493 5.07 18.42 15.71
CA PHE A 493 3.92 17.53 15.59
C PHE A 493 3.40 17.14 16.98
N TYR A 494 2.13 16.70 17.05
CA TYR A 494 1.56 16.20 18.29
C TYR A 494 1.89 14.72 18.51
N ASP A 495 1.89 14.27 19.77
CA ASP A 495 2.05 12.87 20.14
C ASP A 495 0.76 12.06 19.91
N ALA A 496 0.62 11.46 18.73
CA ALA A 496 -0.54 10.63 18.37
C ALA A 496 -0.67 9.37 19.24
N PHE A 497 0.37 8.96 19.94
CA PHE A 497 0.30 7.81 20.86
C PHE A 497 -0.43 8.14 22.15
N SER A 498 -0.58 9.42 22.51
CA SER A 498 -1.37 9.89 23.66
C SER A 498 -2.86 9.95 23.34
N LEU A 499 -3.69 9.24 24.11
CA LEU A 499 -5.14 9.29 23.96
C LEU A 499 -5.69 10.72 24.14
N GLY A 500 -5.21 11.46 25.14
CA GLY A 500 -5.62 12.84 25.37
C GLY A 500 -5.26 13.78 24.21
N ALA A 501 -4.07 13.57 23.60
CA ALA A 501 -3.65 14.34 22.45
C ALA A 501 -4.53 14.03 21.21
N ARG A 502 -4.88 12.77 20.97
CA ARG A 502 -5.83 12.36 19.90
C ARG A 502 -7.20 12.99 20.06
N GLN A 503 -7.75 12.98 21.30
CA GLN A 503 -9.04 13.58 21.60
C GLN A 503 -9.02 15.10 21.39
N MET A 504 -7.94 15.78 21.77
CA MET A 504 -7.77 17.21 21.57
C MET A 504 -7.62 17.53 20.07
N PHE A 505 -6.85 16.77 19.33
CA PHE A 505 -6.68 16.93 17.88
C PHE A 505 -8.01 16.81 17.13
N TRP A 506 -8.78 15.77 17.41
CA TRP A 506 -10.13 15.67 16.85
C TRP A 506 -11.03 16.83 17.24
N SER A 507 -11.05 17.24 18.51
CA SER A 507 -11.88 18.36 18.96
C SER A 507 -11.61 19.67 18.22
N GLN A 508 -10.34 19.92 17.86
CA GLN A 508 -9.93 21.08 17.05
C GLN A 508 -10.46 20.97 15.62
N ILE A 509 -10.37 19.78 15.01
CA ILE A 509 -10.88 19.48 13.66
C ILE A 509 -12.40 19.55 13.63
N ASP A 510 -13.09 18.92 14.59
CA ASP A 510 -14.53 18.91 14.68
C ASP A 510 -15.09 20.34 14.70
N LYS A 511 -14.61 21.15 15.64
CA LYS A 511 -15.06 22.55 15.81
C LYS A 511 -14.80 23.41 14.59
N ALA A 512 -13.66 23.25 13.93
CA ALA A 512 -13.21 24.15 12.87
C ALA A 512 -13.70 23.73 11.47
N LEU A 513 -13.86 22.44 11.23
CA LEU A 513 -14.08 21.88 9.89
C LEU A 513 -15.29 20.95 9.81
N PHE A 514 -15.41 19.93 10.67
CA PHE A 514 -16.48 18.93 10.56
C PHE A 514 -17.87 19.53 10.74
N GLN A 515 -18.06 20.39 11.72
CA GLN A 515 -19.34 21.06 11.97
C GLN A 515 -19.74 22.05 10.87
N ARG A 516 -18.83 22.41 9.96
CA ARG A 516 -19.12 23.21 8.77
C ARG A 516 -19.58 22.37 7.57
N GLY A 517 -19.42 21.03 7.65
CA GLY A 517 -19.85 20.09 6.61
C GLY A 517 -18.72 19.56 5.72
N ILE A 518 -17.47 19.55 6.19
CA ILE A 518 -16.39 18.83 5.50
C ILE A 518 -16.67 17.34 5.52
N ASP A 519 -16.51 16.66 4.38
CA ASP A 519 -16.93 15.28 4.17
C ASP A 519 -15.84 14.25 4.46
N ALA A 520 -14.55 14.60 4.27
CA ALA A 520 -13.45 13.66 4.41
C ALA A 520 -12.11 14.34 4.73
N TRP A 521 -11.14 13.54 5.14
CA TRP A 521 -9.89 13.99 5.74
C TRP A 521 -8.69 13.51 4.94
N TRP A 522 -7.86 14.43 4.47
CA TRP A 522 -6.54 14.12 3.95
C TRP A 522 -5.49 14.36 5.02
N MET A 523 -4.97 13.28 5.56
CA MET A 523 -3.96 13.30 6.62
C MET A 523 -2.59 13.08 6.02
N ASP A 524 -1.92 14.19 5.66
CA ASP A 524 -0.59 14.17 5.09
C ASP A 524 0.50 14.16 6.17
N ALA A 525 1.75 13.81 5.80
CA ALA A 525 2.91 13.71 6.68
C ALA A 525 2.69 12.87 7.94
N THR A 526 2.02 11.73 7.80
CA THR A 526 1.69 10.82 8.90
C THR A 526 2.80 9.84 9.26
N GLU A 527 4.01 10.04 8.78
CA GLU A 527 5.24 9.32 9.18
C GLU A 527 6.03 9.88 10.38
N PRO A 528 5.69 10.89 11.17
CA PRO A 528 5.51 12.31 10.93
C PRO A 528 6.80 13.01 10.44
N ASP A 529 6.66 14.13 9.76
CA ASP A 529 7.77 14.85 9.10
C ASP A 529 8.50 15.79 10.09
N LEU A 530 9.22 15.20 11.04
CA LEU A 530 9.86 15.90 12.16
C LEU A 530 11.23 16.50 11.84
N THR A 531 11.79 16.21 10.65
CA THR A 531 13.11 16.71 10.28
C THR A 531 13.04 17.55 9.02
N PRO A 532 13.96 18.53 8.84
CA PRO A 532 14.09 19.20 7.55
C PRO A 532 14.36 18.19 6.45
N SER A 533 13.89 18.50 5.29
CA SER A 533 14.12 17.69 4.10
C SER A 533 15.61 17.58 3.71
N PRO A 534 16.10 16.37 3.38
CA PRO A 534 15.39 15.07 3.41
C PRO A 534 15.26 14.50 4.84
N PRO A 535 14.14 13.87 5.17
CA PRO A 535 13.99 13.16 6.43
C PRO A 535 14.99 11.99 6.51
N THR A 536 15.53 11.77 7.67
CA THR A 536 16.43 10.65 7.96
C THR A 536 15.87 9.83 9.12
N LEU A 537 16.15 8.54 9.14
CA LEU A 537 15.76 7.66 10.24
C LEU A 537 16.29 8.21 11.59
N GLU A 538 17.56 8.61 11.63
CA GLU A 538 18.17 9.18 12.85
C GLU A 538 17.51 10.50 13.26
N GLY A 539 17.25 11.39 12.30
CA GLY A 539 16.59 12.65 12.59
C GLY A 539 15.17 12.44 13.12
N GLN A 540 14.41 11.49 12.53
CA GLN A 540 13.05 11.22 12.95
C GLN A 540 12.98 10.70 14.39
N ARG A 541 13.82 9.72 14.76
CA ARG A 541 13.86 9.19 16.12
C ARG A 541 14.42 10.21 17.13
N THR A 542 15.36 11.08 16.75
CA THR A 542 15.92 12.12 17.63
C THR A 542 14.86 13.18 17.97
N HIS A 543 14.00 13.52 17.02
CA HIS A 543 12.94 14.51 17.20
C HIS A 543 11.63 13.95 17.77
N MET A 544 11.56 12.62 17.92
CA MET A 544 10.53 11.89 18.65
C MET A 544 11.14 11.11 19.82
N PRO A 545 11.79 11.76 20.79
CA PRO A 545 12.59 11.03 21.79
C PRO A 545 11.72 10.22 22.75
N GLN A 546 10.54 10.73 23.14
CA GLN A 546 9.61 10.09 24.06
C GLN A 546 8.18 10.32 23.61
N THR A 547 7.37 9.28 23.67
CA THR A 547 5.95 9.26 23.39
C THR A 547 5.17 8.69 24.58
N ALA A 548 3.84 8.76 24.55
CA ALA A 548 3.01 8.15 25.57
C ALA A 548 3.11 6.60 25.63
N MET A 549 3.69 5.95 24.61
CA MET A 549 3.83 4.50 24.51
C MET A 549 5.28 4.00 24.60
N GLY A 550 6.24 4.86 24.92
CA GLY A 550 7.66 4.55 24.99
C GLY A 550 8.52 5.49 24.15
N THR A 551 9.76 5.09 23.89
CA THR A 551 10.65 5.89 23.03
C THR A 551 10.13 5.93 21.59
N GLY A 552 10.45 7.01 20.86
CA GLY A 552 10.14 7.11 19.45
C GLY A 552 10.69 5.96 18.64
N SER A 553 11.95 5.55 18.93
CA SER A 553 12.59 4.39 18.31
C SER A 553 11.77 3.09 18.45
N ARG A 554 11.01 2.93 19.53
CA ARG A 554 10.16 1.75 19.77
C ARG A 554 8.88 1.76 18.96
N VAL A 555 8.28 2.93 18.68
CA VAL A 555 6.90 3.01 18.18
C VAL A 555 6.72 3.78 16.89
N MET A 556 7.78 4.35 16.32
CA MET A 556 7.72 5.32 15.21
C MET A 556 6.89 4.89 14.01
N ASN A 557 6.95 3.60 13.63
CA ASN A 557 6.18 3.08 12.51
C ASN A 557 4.64 3.07 12.75
N GLY A 558 4.21 3.18 14.00
CA GLY A 558 2.80 3.16 14.38
C GLY A 558 2.10 4.51 14.34
N TYR A 559 2.79 5.62 14.06
CA TYR A 559 2.18 6.97 14.16
C TYR A 559 0.90 7.10 13.33
N ALA A 560 0.92 6.69 12.05
CA ALA A 560 -0.24 6.76 11.17
C ALA A 560 -1.44 5.95 11.67
N LEU A 561 -1.22 4.81 12.34
CA LEU A 561 -2.28 4.01 12.93
C LEU A 561 -3.07 4.82 13.98
N TYR A 562 -2.36 5.43 14.93
CA TYR A 562 -2.98 6.20 16.02
C TYR A 562 -3.50 7.56 15.56
N ASN A 563 -2.86 8.17 14.56
CA ASN A 563 -3.36 9.39 13.96
C ASN A 563 -4.68 9.15 13.19
N SER A 564 -4.82 8.01 12.51
CA SER A 564 -6.08 7.60 11.87
C SER A 564 -7.16 7.26 12.90
N GLU A 565 -6.79 6.59 14.01
CA GLU A 565 -7.69 6.32 15.14
C GLU A 565 -8.29 7.63 15.71
N ALA A 566 -7.46 8.68 15.87
CA ALA A 566 -7.92 9.97 16.39
C ALA A 566 -9.11 10.54 15.60
N VAL A 567 -9.02 10.51 14.28
CA VAL A 567 -10.05 11.07 13.40
C VAL A 567 -11.24 10.12 13.27
N TYR A 568 -10.98 8.82 13.11
CA TYR A 568 -12.03 7.82 12.98
C TYR A 568 -12.93 7.75 14.22
N ASP A 569 -12.34 7.56 15.40
CA ASP A 569 -13.09 7.44 16.65
C ASP A 569 -13.78 8.76 17.00
N GLY A 570 -13.12 9.88 16.73
CA GLY A 570 -13.67 11.20 16.94
C GLY A 570 -14.92 11.44 16.09
N GLN A 571 -14.86 11.21 14.78
CA GLN A 571 -16.01 11.38 13.89
C GLN A 571 -17.11 10.36 14.19
N ARG A 572 -16.76 9.10 14.47
CA ARG A 572 -17.73 8.08 14.88
C ARG A 572 -18.47 8.46 16.14
N SER A 573 -17.82 9.15 17.08
CA SER A 573 -18.46 9.66 18.29
C SER A 573 -19.37 10.85 18.01
N ALA A 574 -18.95 11.79 17.14
CA ALA A 574 -19.71 12.99 16.78
C ALA A 574 -20.89 12.68 15.86
N ALA A 575 -20.72 11.77 14.91
CA ALA A 575 -21.74 11.36 13.92
C ALA A 575 -21.71 9.83 13.70
N PRO A 576 -22.28 9.03 14.64
CA PRO A 576 -22.12 7.57 14.69
C PRO A 576 -22.57 6.83 13.41
N ASN A 577 -23.49 7.43 12.66
CA ASN A 577 -24.03 6.80 11.44
C ASN A 577 -23.47 7.36 10.13
N HIS A 578 -22.59 8.37 10.18
CA HIS A 578 -21.97 8.95 8.98
C HIS A 578 -20.61 8.28 8.73
N ARG A 579 -20.42 7.70 7.53
CA ARG A 579 -19.17 7.02 7.18
C ARG A 579 -17.99 7.97 7.21
N VAL A 580 -16.95 7.55 7.92
CA VAL A 580 -15.65 8.21 7.92
C VAL A 580 -14.92 7.88 6.64
N PHE A 581 -14.15 8.82 6.12
CA PHE A 581 -13.23 8.58 5.05
C PHE A 581 -11.92 9.35 5.27
N ILE A 582 -10.82 8.62 5.36
CA ILE A 582 -9.47 9.14 5.60
C ILE A 582 -8.57 8.76 4.42
N LEU A 583 -7.81 9.72 3.91
CA LEU A 583 -6.65 9.50 3.06
C LEU A 583 -5.40 9.82 3.88
N THR A 584 -4.52 8.84 4.12
CA THR A 584 -3.30 8.98 4.93
C THR A 584 -2.06 8.64 4.12
N ARG A 585 -0.96 9.44 4.24
CA ARG A 585 0.27 9.19 3.46
C ARG A 585 1.01 7.95 3.93
N SER A 586 0.91 7.60 5.19
CA SER A 586 1.52 6.42 5.77
C SER A 586 0.47 5.49 6.37
N GLY A 587 0.87 4.29 6.76
CA GLY A 587 0.02 3.30 7.39
C GLY A 587 0.84 2.28 8.16
N PHE A 588 0.17 1.47 8.97
CA PHE A 588 0.77 0.34 9.68
C PHE A 588 -0.27 -0.78 9.78
N ALA A 589 0.12 -1.94 10.32
CA ALA A 589 -0.84 -3.01 10.60
C ALA A 589 -2.04 -2.49 11.41
N GLY A 590 -3.25 -2.75 10.94
CA GLY A 590 -4.48 -2.30 11.60
C GLY A 590 -5.03 -0.95 11.13
N THR A 591 -4.29 -0.14 10.37
CA THR A 591 -4.78 1.16 9.88
C THR A 591 -6.05 1.01 9.02
N GLN A 592 -6.21 -0.13 8.31
CA GLN A 592 -7.41 -0.39 7.50
C GLN A 592 -8.72 -0.34 8.30
N ARG A 593 -8.71 -0.62 9.60
CA ARG A 593 -9.92 -0.63 10.45
C ARG A 593 -10.48 0.76 10.74
N TYR A 594 -9.72 1.80 10.44
CA TYR A 594 -10.08 3.20 10.68
C TYR A 594 -10.54 3.92 9.40
N ALA A 595 -11.18 3.23 8.47
CA ALA A 595 -11.66 3.78 7.19
C ALA A 595 -10.59 4.55 6.43
N SER A 596 -9.37 4.03 6.44
CA SER A 596 -8.21 4.68 5.87
C SER A 596 -7.83 4.08 4.52
N ALA A 597 -7.63 4.96 3.54
CA ALA A 597 -6.93 4.71 2.31
C ALA A 597 -5.53 5.31 2.36
N THR A 598 -4.60 4.76 1.58
CA THR A 598 -3.23 5.27 1.48
C THR A 598 -2.89 5.58 0.03
N TRP A 599 -2.00 6.56 -0.20
CA TRP A 599 -1.49 6.83 -1.53
C TRP A 599 0.03 6.65 -1.59
N SER A 600 0.55 6.67 -2.79
CA SER A 600 1.96 6.39 -3.06
C SER A 600 2.96 7.50 -2.65
N GLY A 601 2.50 8.58 -2.02
CA GLY A 601 3.33 9.74 -1.66
C GLY A 601 3.69 10.62 -2.85
N ASP A 602 4.71 11.48 -2.67
CA ASP A 602 5.13 12.53 -3.63
C ASP A 602 5.98 11.96 -4.77
N ILE A 603 5.42 11.02 -5.54
CA ILE A 603 6.10 10.37 -6.67
C ILE A 603 6.30 11.34 -7.85
N THR A 604 7.33 11.08 -8.66
CA THR A 604 7.66 11.94 -9.81
C THR A 604 6.82 11.66 -11.04
N SER A 605 6.63 12.70 -11.86
CA SER A 605 5.95 12.65 -13.16
C SER A 605 6.84 11.99 -14.23
N THR A 606 7.09 10.68 -14.11
CA THR A 606 7.90 9.91 -15.05
C THR A 606 7.28 8.55 -15.37
N TRP A 607 7.58 8.01 -16.54
CA TRP A 607 7.17 6.66 -16.94
C TRP A 607 7.70 5.59 -15.99
N THR A 608 8.95 5.76 -15.50
CA THR A 608 9.55 4.83 -14.53
C THR A 608 8.82 4.85 -13.20
N ALA A 609 8.45 6.05 -12.71
CA ALA A 609 7.66 6.17 -11.48
C ALA A 609 6.28 5.52 -11.63
N MET A 610 5.60 5.78 -12.76
CA MET A 610 4.32 5.13 -13.08
C MET A 610 4.43 3.60 -13.08
N ALA A 611 5.45 3.05 -13.73
CA ALA A 611 5.68 1.60 -13.78
C ALA A 611 5.84 1.00 -12.38
N LYS A 612 6.57 1.69 -11.49
CA LYS A 612 6.79 1.24 -10.10
C LYS A 612 5.53 1.30 -9.23
N GLN A 613 4.51 2.08 -9.62
CA GLN A 613 3.24 2.13 -8.86
C GLN A 613 2.47 0.80 -8.93
N ILE A 614 2.63 0.01 -10.00
CA ILE A 614 1.95 -1.28 -10.13
C ILE A 614 2.40 -2.22 -9.01
N PRO A 615 3.69 -2.62 -8.90
CA PRO A 615 4.14 -3.51 -7.82
C PRO A 615 4.02 -2.87 -6.43
N ALA A 616 4.11 -1.54 -6.29
CA ALA A 616 3.93 -0.86 -5.01
C ALA A 616 2.50 -1.00 -4.47
N GLY A 617 1.49 -0.75 -5.31
CA GLY A 617 0.07 -0.95 -4.96
C GLY A 617 -0.27 -2.42 -4.70
N LEU A 618 0.30 -3.35 -5.48
CA LEU A 618 0.12 -4.79 -5.29
C LEU A 618 0.75 -5.28 -3.98
N GLY A 619 1.95 -4.81 -3.63
CA GLY A 619 2.62 -5.10 -2.37
C GLY A 619 1.83 -4.60 -1.16
N PHE A 620 1.29 -3.38 -1.26
CA PHE A 620 0.41 -2.81 -0.23
C PHE A 620 -0.89 -3.61 -0.07
N SER A 621 -1.51 -3.99 -1.18
CA SER A 621 -2.77 -4.72 -1.19
C SER A 621 -2.65 -6.12 -0.59
N ILE A 622 -1.62 -6.90 -0.99
CA ILE A 622 -1.37 -8.25 -0.44
C ILE A 622 -0.95 -8.21 1.04
N SER A 623 -0.46 -7.05 1.52
CA SER A 623 -0.20 -6.82 2.95
C SER A 623 -1.47 -6.61 3.78
N GLY A 624 -2.66 -6.86 3.20
CA GLY A 624 -3.94 -6.79 3.92
C GLY A 624 -4.62 -5.42 3.86
N MET A 625 -4.15 -4.47 3.06
CA MET A 625 -4.65 -3.10 2.96
C MET A 625 -5.51 -2.94 1.69
N PRO A 626 -6.86 -2.84 1.80
CA PRO A 626 -7.74 -2.94 0.63
C PRO A 626 -7.84 -1.66 -0.20
N TYR A 627 -7.62 -0.49 0.41
CA TYR A 627 -7.86 0.81 -0.22
C TYR A 627 -6.57 1.56 -0.47
N TRP A 628 -6.27 1.76 -1.74
CA TRP A 628 -5.06 2.41 -2.22
C TRP A 628 -5.37 3.30 -3.42
N THR A 629 -4.59 4.37 -3.54
CA THR A 629 -4.60 5.26 -4.69
C THR A 629 -3.17 5.75 -4.99
N GLN A 630 -3.04 6.64 -5.95
CA GLN A 630 -1.77 7.23 -6.37
C GLN A 630 -2.02 8.65 -6.87
N ASP A 631 -0.95 9.42 -7.00
CA ASP A 631 -1.00 10.71 -7.67
C ASP A 631 -0.95 10.49 -9.18
N ILE A 632 -2.11 10.45 -9.84
CA ILE A 632 -2.17 10.29 -11.30
C ILE A 632 -1.49 11.50 -11.96
N GLY A 633 -0.51 11.20 -12.82
CA GLY A 633 0.37 12.17 -13.45
C GLY A 633 1.64 12.48 -12.65
N GLY A 634 1.79 11.92 -11.44
CA GLY A 634 2.90 12.16 -10.50
C GLY A 634 2.77 13.51 -9.77
N TYR A 635 3.18 13.57 -8.50
CA TYR A 635 3.19 14.81 -7.71
C TYR A 635 4.31 15.74 -8.16
N THR A 636 5.56 15.32 -7.98
CA THR A 636 6.76 16.11 -8.30
C THR A 636 7.03 16.11 -9.80
N MET A 637 7.10 17.30 -10.37
CA MET A 637 7.30 17.45 -11.80
C MET A 637 8.74 17.13 -12.23
N GLN A 638 8.90 16.29 -13.27
CA GLN A 638 10.18 16.17 -13.96
C GLN A 638 10.60 17.52 -14.56
N GLN A 639 11.89 17.82 -14.54
CA GLN A 639 12.41 19.15 -14.92
C GLN A 639 11.95 19.59 -16.32
N LYS A 640 11.95 18.69 -17.30
CA LYS A 640 11.52 19.01 -18.68
C LYS A 640 10.06 19.47 -18.79
N PHE A 641 9.18 18.99 -17.88
CA PHE A 641 7.76 19.36 -17.84
C PHE A 641 7.49 20.61 -16.99
N SER A 642 8.40 20.98 -16.08
CA SER A 642 8.24 22.09 -15.14
C SER A 642 8.72 23.44 -15.66
N THR A 643 9.30 23.50 -16.86
CA THR A 643 9.74 24.74 -17.48
C THR A 643 8.54 25.62 -17.86
N ARG A 644 8.74 26.97 -17.91
CA ARG A 644 7.67 27.91 -18.32
C ARG A 644 7.22 27.70 -19.77
N THR A 645 8.13 27.24 -20.63
CA THR A 645 7.90 26.96 -22.04
C THR A 645 8.48 25.59 -22.37
N PRO A 646 7.77 24.50 -22.08
CA PRO A 646 8.19 23.17 -22.47
C PRO A 646 8.32 23.08 -23.99
N LYS A 647 9.21 22.21 -24.47
CA LYS A 647 9.25 21.89 -25.89
C LYS A 647 7.95 21.19 -26.32
N PRO A 648 7.51 21.35 -27.56
CA PRO A 648 6.30 20.68 -28.03
C PRO A 648 6.28 19.15 -27.80
N GLU A 649 7.42 18.49 -27.99
CA GLU A 649 7.55 17.05 -27.74
C GLU A 649 7.44 16.68 -26.26
N ASP A 650 7.96 17.51 -25.34
CA ASP A 650 7.83 17.31 -23.89
C ASP A 650 6.38 17.55 -23.43
N GLU A 651 5.70 18.51 -24.05
CA GLU A 651 4.29 18.77 -23.81
C GLU A 651 3.40 17.60 -24.21
N GLU A 652 3.65 17.00 -25.40
CA GLU A 652 2.92 15.80 -25.85
C GLU A 652 3.22 14.58 -24.99
N GLU A 653 4.48 14.43 -24.55
CA GLU A 653 4.84 13.34 -23.61
C GLU A 653 4.14 13.51 -22.27
N TRP A 654 4.05 14.73 -21.75
CA TRP A 654 3.31 15.06 -20.53
C TRP A 654 1.81 14.68 -20.64
N ARG A 655 1.17 15.05 -21.76
CA ARG A 655 -0.24 14.72 -22.02
C ARG A 655 -0.46 13.22 -22.09
N GLU A 656 0.39 12.50 -22.84
CA GLU A 656 0.28 11.03 -22.92
C GLU A 656 0.56 10.34 -21.59
N LEU A 657 1.53 10.82 -20.81
CA LEU A 657 1.81 10.28 -19.47
C LEU A 657 0.58 10.38 -18.57
N ASN A 658 -0.09 11.54 -18.54
CA ASN A 658 -1.30 11.71 -17.73
C ASN A 658 -2.41 10.78 -18.21
N ALA A 659 -2.70 10.73 -19.49
CA ALA A 659 -3.74 9.88 -20.06
C ALA A 659 -3.49 8.39 -19.73
N ARG A 660 -2.26 7.89 -19.94
CA ARG A 660 -1.91 6.49 -19.62
C ARG A 660 -1.98 6.19 -18.13
N TRP A 661 -1.60 7.16 -17.30
CA TRP A 661 -1.69 7.01 -15.85
C TRP A 661 -3.14 7.03 -15.37
N PHE A 662 -4.00 7.85 -15.98
CA PHE A 662 -5.43 7.86 -15.71
C PHE A 662 -6.10 6.54 -16.10
N GLU A 663 -5.79 5.99 -17.29
CA GLU A 663 -6.25 4.68 -17.74
C GLU A 663 -5.90 3.57 -16.73
N PHE A 664 -4.69 3.58 -16.19
CA PHE A 664 -4.28 2.69 -15.09
C PHE A 664 -5.10 2.98 -13.82
N GLY A 665 -5.25 4.24 -13.42
CA GLY A 665 -5.95 4.65 -12.21
C GLY A 665 -7.41 4.20 -12.16
N VAL A 666 -8.08 4.06 -13.30
CA VAL A 666 -9.46 3.56 -13.37
C VAL A 666 -9.60 2.12 -12.84
N PHE A 667 -8.55 1.33 -12.92
CA PHE A 667 -8.47 -0.05 -12.40
C PHE A 667 -7.68 -0.15 -11.09
N THR A 668 -7.67 0.92 -10.28
CA THR A 668 -7.20 0.90 -8.90
C THR A 668 -8.39 1.02 -7.93
N PRO A 669 -8.24 0.67 -6.64
CA PRO A 669 -9.35 0.77 -5.70
C PRO A 669 -10.00 2.14 -5.67
N LEU A 670 -9.21 3.21 -5.69
CA LEU A 670 -9.68 4.60 -5.66
C LEU A 670 -9.04 5.40 -6.80
N LEU A 671 -9.79 6.33 -7.41
CA LEU A 671 -9.39 7.10 -8.58
C LEU A 671 -9.15 8.58 -8.20
N ARG A 672 -7.88 9.02 -8.20
CA ARG A 672 -7.50 10.37 -7.77
C ARG A 672 -6.46 10.99 -8.69
N VAL A 673 -6.73 12.19 -9.17
CA VAL A 673 -5.76 13.04 -9.88
C VAL A 673 -5.15 14.02 -8.90
N HIS A 674 -3.82 14.13 -8.85
CA HIS A 674 -3.12 15.05 -7.96
C HIS A 674 -1.72 15.41 -8.47
N GLY A 675 -1.21 16.58 -8.10
CA GLY A 675 0.18 17.00 -8.28
C GLY A 675 0.43 18.49 -8.18
N GLU A 676 1.72 18.87 -8.19
CA GLU A 676 2.18 20.23 -8.11
C GLU A 676 2.28 20.94 -9.48
N LEU A 677 2.47 22.25 -9.47
CA LEU A 677 2.83 23.15 -10.55
C LEU A 677 1.84 23.20 -11.72
N ARG A 678 1.64 22.09 -12.45
CA ARG A 678 0.78 22.08 -13.64
C ARG A 678 -0.64 21.64 -13.30
N VAL A 679 -1.59 22.25 -13.95
CA VAL A 679 -3.01 21.89 -13.90
C VAL A 679 -3.23 20.53 -14.55
N ARG A 680 -3.99 19.64 -13.89
CA ARG A 680 -4.27 18.27 -14.32
C ARG A 680 -5.75 17.97 -14.52
N GLU A 681 -6.59 19.00 -14.51
CA GLU A 681 -7.98 18.84 -14.95
C GLU A 681 -8.00 18.43 -16.43
N MET A 682 -8.80 17.44 -16.80
CA MET A 682 -8.79 16.79 -18.12
C MET A 682 -8.73 17.79 -19.29
N TRP A 683 -9.49 18.89 -19.21
CA TRP A 683 -9.53 19.91 -20.27
C TRP A 683 -8.23 20.71 -20.43
N ALA A 684 -7.34 20.65 -19.46
CA ALA A 684 -6.01 21.27 -19.56
C ALA A 684 -5.01 20.44 -20.37
N LEU A 685 -5.35 19.18 -20.70
CA LEU A 685 -4.49 18.27 -21.44
C LEU A 685 -4.64 18.42 -22.98
N GLY A 686 -4.67 19.66 -23.47
CA GLY A 686 -4.72 19.95 -24.90
C GLY A 686 -6.11 20.32 -25.42
N GLY A 687 -7.12 20.42 -24.54
CA GLY A 687 -8.49 20.77 -24.87
C GLY A 687 -9.31 19.60 -25.42
N ASP A 688 -10.57 19.88 -25.73
CA ASP A 688 -11.61 18.86 -25.95
C ASP A 688 -11.35 17.90 -27.11
N SER A 689 -10.66 18.34 -28.15
CA SER A 689 -10.32 17.50 -29.32
C SER A 689 -9.01 16.70 -29.16
N HIS A 690 -8.25 16.95 -28.09
CA HIS A 690 -6.98 16.28 -27.92
C HIS A 690 -7.18 14.80 -27.47
N PRO A 691 -6.37 13.84 -28.00
CA PRO A 691 -6.49 12.43 -27.63
C PRO A 691 -6.38 12.15 -26.12
N ALA A 692 -5.58 12.93 -25.38
CA ALA A 692 -5.42 12.79 -23.93
C ALA A 692 -6.75 13.08 -23.19
N TYR A 693 -7.39 14.21 -23.52
CA TYR A 693 -8.71 14.54 -22.96
C TYR A 693 -9.75 13.45 -23.26
N GLN A 694 -9.79 13.01 -24.54
CA GLN A 694 -10.76 12.00 -24.96
C GLN A 694 -10.53 10.65 -24.29
N ALA A 695 -9.25 10.27 -24.07
CA ALA A 695 -8.90 9.05 -23.36
C ALA A 695 -9.32 9.11 -21.89
N GLU A 696 -8.99 10.19 -21.18
CA GLU A 696 -9.40 10.35 -19.78
C GLU A 696 -10.90 10.37 -19.61
N LEU A 697 -11.64 11.12 -20.45
CA LEU A 697 -13.10 11.16 -20.42
C LEU A 697 -13.73 9.78 -20.66
N LYS A 698 -13.20 9.01 -21.64
CA LYS A 698 -13.68 7.65 -21.93
C LYS A 698 -13.49 6.73 -20.72
N PHE A 699 -12.32 6.78 -20.09
CA PHE A 699 -11.98 5.94 -18.95
C PHE A 699 -12.71 6.38 -17.67
N ASP A 700 -12.92 7.67 -17.46
CA ASP A 700 -13.74 8.17 -16.37
C ASP A 700 -15.19 7.68 -16.47
N ARG A 701 -15.81 7.81 -17.65
CA ARG A 701 -17.14 7.25 -17.91
C ARG A 701 -17.17 5.73 -17.69
N LEU A 702 -16.11 5.01 -18.07
CA LEU A 702 -16.00 3.57 -17.79
C LEU A 702 -15.96 3.31 -16.29
N ARG A 703 -15.22 4.10 -15.50
CA ARG A 703 -15.17 3.99 -14.03
C ARG A 703 -16.57 4.08 -13.43
N TYR A 704 -17.36 5.07 -13.83
CA TYR A 704 -18.72 5.23 -13.32
C TYR A 704 -19.69 4.11 -13.76
N ARG A 705 -19.50 3.58 -14.97
CA ARG A 705 -20.24 2.39 -15.41
C ARG A 705 -19.88 1.15 -14.59
N MET A 706 -18.63 1.02 -14.13
CA MET A 706 -18.15 -0.10 -13.30
C MET A 706 -18.49 0.03 -11.80
N LEU A 707 -19.11 1.12 -11.35
CA LEU A 707 -19.41 1.31 -9.92
C LEU A 707 -20.12 0.12 -9.25
N PRO A 708 -21.13 -0.54 -9.86
CA PRO A 708 -21.75 -1.72 -9.24
C PRO A 708 -20.75 -2.86 -9.00
N TYR A 709 -19.79 -3.06 -9.90
CA TYR A 709 -18.72 -4.02 -9.73
C TYR A 709 -17.75 -3.58 -8.62
N ILE A 710 -17.26 -2.36 -8.68
CA ILE A 710 -16.26 -1.81 -7.76
C ILE A 710 -16.79 -1.75 -6.33
N TYR A 711 -18.03 -1.29 -6.16
CA TYR A 711 -18.67 -1.20 -4.85
C TYR A 711 -18.94 -2.59 -4.24
N THR A 712 -19.26 -3.57 -5.09
CA THR A 712 -19.35 -4.96 -4.65
C THR A 712 -17.99 -5.48 -4.16
N LEU A 713 -16.88 -5.15 -4.84
CA LEU A 713 -15.53 -5.52 -4.36
C LEU A 713 -15.21 -4.86 -3.01
N ALA A 714 -15.69 -3.64 -2.77
CA ALA A 714 -15.56 -3.00 -1.45
C ALA A 714 -16.41 -3.72 -0.38
N GLY A 715 -17.62 -4.15 -0.72
CA GLY A 715 -18.44 -5.00 0.13
C GLY A 715 -17.74 -6.32 0.49
N GLU A 716 -17.13 -6.99 -0.50
CA GLU A 716 -16.30 -8.18 -0.26
C GLU A 716 -15.10 -7.88 0.65
N ALA A 717 -14.44 -6.71 0.49
CA ALA A 717 -13.33 -6.31 1.36
C ALA A 717 -13.77 -6.13 2.81
N THR A 718 -14.97 -5.60 3.06
CA THR A 718 -15.51 -5.36 4.40
C THR A 718 -16.06 -6.64 5.03
N HIS A 719 -16.90 -7.40 4.30
CA HIS A 719 -17.62 -8.55 4.87
C HIS A 719 -16.82 -9.86 4.82
N HIS A 720 -15.92 -10.01 3.86
CA HIS A 720 -15.19 -11.24 3.61
C HIS A 720 -13.65 -11.05 3.52
N ALA A 721 -13.15 -9.85 3.86
CA ALA A 721 -11.74 -9.49 3.76
C ALA A 721 -11.15 -9.66 2.35
N GLY A 722 -11.96 -9.46 1.31
CA GLY A 722 -11.54 -9.54 -0.09
C GLY A 722 -10.46 -8.52 -0.46
N THR A 723 -9.71 -8.81 -1.52
CA THR A 723 -8.65 -7.94 -2.05
C THR A 723 -9.08 -7.41 -3.41
N ILE A 724 -9.05 -6.07 -3.60
CA ILE A 724 -9.55 -5.40 -4.82
C ILE A 724 -8.51 -5.43 -5.93
N MET A 725 -7.32 -4.89 -5.68
CA MET A 725 -6.16 -4.91 -6.58
C MET A 725 -5.28 -6.10 -6.20
N ARG A 726 -5.21 -7.14 -7.06
CA ARG A 726 -4.70 -8.46 -6.70
C ARG A 726 -3.46 -8.81 -7.52
N PRO A 727 -2.29 -9.04 -6.90
CA PRO A 727 -1.18 -9.64 -7.64
C PRO A 727 -1.59 -11.02 -8.20
N LEU A 728 -1.09 -11.35 -9.38
CA LEU A 728 -1.49 -12.58 -10.08
C LEU A 728 -1.28 -13.86 -9.26
N VAL A 729 -0.34 -13.86 -8.33
CA VAL A 729 -0.09 -15.00 -7.42
C VAL A 729 -1.29 -15.35 -6.54
N MET A 730 -2.18 -14.41 -6.24
CA MET A 730 -3.38 -14.69 -5.43
C MET A 730 -4.34 -15.65 -6.14
N ASP A 731 -4.44 -15.52 -7.45
CA ASP A 731 -5.35 -16.32 -8.29
C ASP A 731 -4.64 -17.46 -9.03
N PHE A 732 -3.32 -17.33 -9.26
CA PHE A 732 -2.54 -18.24 -10.10
C PHE A 732 -1.23 -18.69 -9.44
N ALA A 733 -1.27 -19.02 -8.14
CA ALA A 733 -0.08 -19.39 -7.34
C ALA A 733 0.73 -20.57 -7.92
N ALA A 734 0.10 -21.48 -8.63
CA ALA A 734 0.74 -22.62 -9.29
C ALA A 734 1.45 -22.24 -10.60
N ASP A 735 1.17 -21.07 -11.16
CA ASP A 735 1.79 -20.58 -12.40
C ASP A 735 3.01 -19.72 -12.09
N LYS A 736 4.21 -20.29 -12.30
CA LYS A 736 5.47 -19.61 -11.98
C LYS A 736 5.62 -18.29 -12.74
N SER A 737 5.22 -18.24 -14.02
CA SER A 737 5.29 -17.01 -14.81
C SER A 737 4.41 -15.91 -14.23
N ALA A 738 3.21 -16.25 -13.72
CA ALA A 738 2.32 -15.29 -13.09
C ALA A 738 2.88 -14.76 -11.75
N ARG A 739 3.61 -15.58 -10.99
CA ARG A 739 4.21 -15.17 -9.72
C ARG A 739 5.27 -14.08 -9.85
N GLU A 740 5.96 -14.03 -10.99
CA GLU A 740 7.11 -13.15 -11.23
C GLU A 740 6.74 -11.83 -11.91
N LEU A 741 5.49 -11.68 -12.38
CA LEU A 741 5.05 -10.48 -13.10
C LEU A 741 4.80 -9.30 -12.15
N THR A 742 5.30 -8.14 -12.55
CA THR A 742 5.22 -6.89 -11.78
C THR A 742 4.37 -5.81 -12.48
N ASP A 743 3.95 -6.05 -13.71
CA ASP A 743 3.34 -5.06 -14.61
C ASP A 743 1.94 -5.46 -15.11
N GLU A 744 1.38 -6.52 -14.52
CA GLU A 744 0.05 -7.05 -14.77
C GLU A 744 -0.58 -7.52 -13.46
N TYR A 745 -1.90 -7.35 -13.32
CA TYR A 745 -2.61 -7.71 -12.09
C TYR A 745 -4.09 -8.00 -12.35
N MET A 746 -4.77 -8.64 -11.37
CA MET A 746 -6.22 -8.77 -11.38
C MET A 746 -6.85 -7.58 -10.65
N PHE A 747 -7.89 -6.99 -11.25
CA PHE A 747 -8.81 -6.05 -10.61
C PHE A 747 -10.10 -6.77 -10.27
N GLY A 748 -10.25 -7.14 -9.00
CA GLY A 748 -11.23 -8.13 -8.56
C GLY A 748 -11.03 -9.50 -9.24
N PRO A 749 -12.05 -10.38 -9.23
CA PRO A 749 -11.92 -11.74 -9.78
C PRO A 749 -12.01 -11.80 -11.32
N ALA A 750 -12.44 -10.71 -12.00
CA ALA A 750 -12.78 -10.75 -13.41
C ALA A 750 -11.70 -10.20 -14.35
N PHE A 751 -11.11 -9.03 -14.03
CA PHE A 751 -10.27 -8.29 -14.97
C PHE A 751 -8.77 -8.55 -14.74
N LEU A 752 -8.06 -8.93 -15.78
CA LEU A 752 -6.60 -8.81 -15.86
C LEU A 752 -6.27 -7.50 -16.57
N VAL A 753 -5.49 -6.66 -15.90
CA VAL A 753 -5.14 -5.29 -16.34
C VAL A 753 -3.65 -5.21 -16.60
N ALA A 754 -3.26 -4.68 -17.76
CA ALA A 754 -1.87 -4.52 -18.18
C ALA A 754 -1.62 -3.07 -18.63
N PRO A 755 -1.26 -2.14 -17.70
CA PRO A 755 -1.05 -0.72 -18.01
C PRO A 755 0.07 -0.48 -19.02
N ILE A 756 -0.01 0.62 -19.76
CA ILE A 756 1.04 1.09 -20.66
C ILE A 756 1.97 2.04 -19.92
N THR A 757 3.22 1.69 -19.77
CA THR A 757 4.21 2.40 -18.97
C THR A 757 5.41 2.94 -19.80
N ALA A 758 5.21 3.17 -21.09
CA ALA A 758 6.23 3.71 -21.97
C ALA A 758 5.64 4.70 -22.97
N TYR A 759 6.35 5.81 -23.17
CA TYR A 759 5.95 6.85 -24.13
C TYR A 759 5.81 6.30 -25.56
N LYS A 760 4.74 6.68 -26.24
CA LYS A 760 4.42 6.25 -27.62
C LYS A 760 4.25 4.73 -27.80
N ALA A 761 4.17 3.94 -26.75
CA ALA A 761 3.84 2.53 -26.91
C ALA A 761 2.38 2.38 -27.39
N ARG A 762 2.16 1.55 -28.40
CA ARG A 762 0.83 1.26 -28.99
C ARG A 762 0.55 -0.25 -28.99
N SER A 763 1.42 -1.01 -28.40
CA SER A 763 1.23 -2.42 -28.04
C SER A 763 2.15 -2.79 -26.89
N ARG A 764 1.85 -3.89 -26.22
CA ARG A 764 2.75 -4.53 -25.25
C ARG A 764 2.51 -6.04 -25.20
N SER A 765 3.55 -6.77 -24.79
CA SER A 765 3.41 -8.18 -24.46
C SER A 765 2.63 -8.35 -23.16
N VAL A 766 1.59 -9.18 -23.14
CA VAL A 766 0.76 -9.51 -21.97
C VAL A 766 0.76 -11.02 -21.78
N TYR A 767 0.98 -11.47 -20.54
CA TYR A 767 0.86 -12.88 -20.18
C TYR A 767 -0.55 -13.18 -19.66
N LEU A 768 -1.20 -14.16 -20.25
CA LEU A 768 -2.52 -14.61 -19.81
C LEU A 768 -2.35 -15.91 -19.02
N PRO A 769 -2.46 -15.90 -17.68
CA PRO A 769 -2.24 -17.08 -16.85
C PRO A 769 -3.14 -18.26 -17.22
N LYS A 770 -2.71 -19.47 -16.83
CA LYS A 770 -3.50 -20.68 -17.03
C LYS A 770 -4.85 -20.60 -16.32
N SER A 771 -5.92 -20.71 -17.09
CA SER A 771 -7.32 -20.64 -16.64
C SER A 771 -8.20 -21.37 -17.63
N GLU A 772 -9.52 -21.30 -17.48
CA GLU A 772 -10.48 -21.84 -18.45
C GLU A 772 -10.50 -21.06 -19.78
N GLY A 773 -10.05 -19.81 -19.79
CA GLY A 773 -9.95 -18.95 -20.96
C GLY A 773 -9.96 -17.47 -20.63
N TRP A 774 -9.66 -16.64 -21.62
CA TRP A 774 -9.65 -15.19 -21.54
C TRP A 774 -10.37 -14.57 -22.70
N TYR A 775 -10.93 -13.39 -22.50
CA TYR A 775 -11.55 -12.55 -23.52
C TYR A 775 -10.92 -11.17 -23.49
N ASP A 776 -10.52 -10.66 -24.63
CA ASP A 776 -10.16 -9.24 -24.75
C ASP A 776 -11.39 -8.37 -24.45
N PHE A 777 -11.27 -7.47 -23.49
CA PHE A 777 -12.37 -6.65 -22.99
C PHE A 777 -12.98 -5.76 -24.08
N TRP A 778 -12.12 -5.20 -24.93
CA TRP A 778 -12.55 -4.23 -25.94
C TRP A 778 -13.19 -4.86 -27.18
N THR A 779 -12.71 -6.02 -27.57
CA THR A 779 -13.15 -6.71 -28.79
C THR A 779 -14.07 -7.90 -28.54
N GLY A 780 -14.02 -8.47 -27.35
CA GLY A 780 -14.71 -9.72 -27.02
C GLY A 780 -14.07 -10.98 -27.60
N LYS A 781 -12.92 -10.86 -28.27
CA LYS A 781 -12.22 -12.00 -28.84
C LYS A 781 -11.68 -12.92 -27.76
N ALA A 782 -11.93 -14.22 -27.91
CA ALA A 782 -11.36 -15.24 -27.03
C ALA A 782 -9.85 -15.38 -27.28
N VAL A 783 -9.08 -15.52 -26.17
CA VAL A 783 -7.62 -15.70 -26.20
C VAL A 783 -7.26 -16.93 -25.36
N ALA A 784 -6.27 -17.68 -25.85
CA ALA A 784 -5.83 -18.90 -25.20
C ALA A 784 -5.12 -18.62 -23.85
N PRO A 785 -5.40 -19.38 -22.79
CA PRO A 785 -4.70 -19.25 -21.52
C PRO A 785 -3.29 -19.86 -21.57
N GLY A 786 -2.41 -19.45 -20.65
CA GLY A 786 -1.03 -19.92 -20.55
C GLY A 786 -0.14 -19.41 -21.68
N THR A 787 -0.50 -18.28 -22.33
CA THR A 787 0.21 -17.73 -23.49
C THR A 787 0.58 -16.26 -23.28
N ARG A 788 1.59 -15.81 -24.02
CA ARG A 788 1.88 -14.37 -24.19
C ARG A 788 1.28 -13.90 -25.51
N VAL A 789 0.67 -12.71 -25.48
CA VAL A 789 0.10 -12.05 -26.66
C VAL A 789 0.67 -10.66 -26.81
N ASP A 790 0.88 -10.23 -28.06
CA ASP A 790 1.17 -8.82 -28.34
C ASP A 790 -0.17 -8.08 -28.44
N ALA A 791 -0.51 -7.41 -27.35
CA ALA A 791 -1.81 -6.74 -27.19
C ALA A 791 -1.74 -5.31 -27.72
N ALA A 792 -2.66 -4.94 -28.60
CA ALA A 792 -2.80 -3.58 -29.07
C ALA A 792 -3.18 -2.62 -27.94
N ALA A 793 -2.58 -1.44 -27.95
CA ALA A 793 -2.81 -0.37 -26.98
C ALA A 793 -2.91 1.00 -27.70
N PRO A 794 -3.96 1.25 -28.46
CA PRO A 794 -4.17 2.58 -29.03
C PRO A 794 -4.21 3.64 -27.94
N TYR A 795 -4.10 4.91 -28.31
CA TYR A 795 -3.94 6.00 -27.33
C TYR A 795 -5.04 6.05 -26.25
N ASP A 796 -6.22 5.57 -26.58
CA ASP A 796 -7.42 5.58 -25.72
C ASP A 796 -7.80 4.19 -25.18
N ALA A 797 -6.85 3.25 -25.09
CA ALA A 797 -7.09 1.94 -24.49
C ALA A 797 -5.78 1.30 -23.97
N ILE A 798 -5.89 0.65 -22.83
CA ILE A 798 -4.88 -0.29 -22.31
C ILE A 798 -5.37 -1.73 -22.52
N PRO A 799 -4.48 -2.72 -22.60
CA PRO A 799 -4.87 -4.11 -22.61
C PRO A 799 -5.59 -4.50 -21.30
N VAL A 800 -6.83 -4.96 -21.46
CA VAL A 800 -7.65 -5.51 -20.38
C VAL A 800 -8.27 -6.82 -20.88
N TYR A 801 -8.16 -7.87 -20.10
CA TYR A 801 -8.74 -9.17 -20.40
C TYR A 801 -9.71 -9.59 -19.30
N VAL A 802 -10.74 -10.33 -19.69
CA VAL A 802 -11.74 -10.84 -18.75
C VAL A 802 -11.66 -12.36 -18.72
N LYS A 803 -11.62 -12.91 -17.52
CA LYS A 803 -11.55 -14.36 -17.32
C LYS A 803 -12.87 -15.04 -17.73
N ALA A 804 -12.81 -16.17 -18.43
CA ALA A 804 -13.98 -16.99 -18.75
C ALA A 804 -14.75 -17.38 -17.47
N GLY A 805 -16.07 -17.39 -17.54
CA GLY A 805 -16.97 -17.58 -16.39
C GLY A 805 -17.29 -16.28 -15.63
N SER A 806 -16.64 -15.15 -15.95
CA SER A 806 -16.91 -13.89 -15.23
C SER A 806 -18.29 -13.32 -15.57
N ILE A 807 -18.94 -12.76 -14.55
CA ILE A 807 -20.16 -11.95 -14.65
C ILE A 807 -19.81 -10.57 -14.13
N VAL A 808 -19.89 -9.56 -15.00
CA VAL A 808 -19.48 -8.19 -14.65
C VAL A 808 -20.68 -7.25 -14.76
N PRO A 809 -21.14 -6.66 -13.65
CA PRO A 809 -22.23 -5.68 -13.66
C PRO A 809 -21.74 -4.29 -14.03
N PHE A 810 -22.47 -3.62 -14.92
CA PHE A 810 -22.27 -2.21 -15.29
C PHE A 810 -23.57 -1.43 -15.01
N GLY A 811 -23.42 -0.28 -14.36
CA GLY A 811 -24.51 0.67 -14.11
C GLY A 811 -24.83 1.54 -15.32
N PRO A 812 -25.78 2.47 -15.20
CA PRO A 812 -26.06 3.51 -16.19
C PRO A 812 -24.93 4.56 -16.23
N GLU A 813 -24.99 5.48 -17.18
CA GLU A 813 -24.16 6.69 -17.16
C GLU A 813 -24.61 7.61 -16.02
N LEU A 814 -23.65 8.15 -15.28
CA LEU A 814 -23.84 8.99 -14.11
C LEU A 814 -22.97 10.24 -14.21
N GLN A 815 -23.42 11.35 -13.59
CA GLN A 815 -22.62 12.56 -13.38
C GLN A 815 -21.96 12.57 -11.98
N TYR A 816 -22.51 11.80 -11.04
CA TYR A 816 -21.99 11.57 -9.69
C TYR A 816 -22.57 10.27 -9.13
N THR A 817 -21.95 9.67 -8.16
CA THR A 817 -22.28 8.30 -7.70
C THR A 817 -23.69 8.14 -7.14
N GLY A 818 -24.27 9.18 -6.55
CA GLY A 818 -25.62 9.17 -5.98
C GLY A 818 -26.72 9.69 -6.91
N GLU A 819 -26.44 9.92 -8.20
CA GLU A 819 -27.42 10.55 -9.12
C GLU A 819 -28.69 9.72 -9.31
N LYS A 820 -28.52 8.44 -9.47
CA LYS A 820 -29.62 7.47 -9.67
C LYS A 820 -29.16 6.05 -9.35
N PRO A 821 -30.09 5.15 -9.05
CA PRO A 821 -29.75 3.74 -8.82
C PRO A 821 -29.21 3.07 -10.09
N ALA A 822 -28.57 1.90 -9.94
CA ALA A 822 -28.08 1.07 -11.05
C ALA A 822 -29.28 0.42 -11.80
N ASP A 823 -30.01 1.24 -12.57
CA ASP A 823 -31.13 0.86 -13.43
C ASP A 823 -31.02 1.61 -14.77
N PRO A 824 -30.94 0.91 -15.92
CA PRO A 824 -30.78 -0.56 -16.03
C PRO A 824 -29.39 -1.03 -15.49
N LEU A 825 -29.39 -2.25 -14.93
CA LEU A 825 -28.17 -2.98 -14.62
C LEU A 825 -27.81 -3.88 -15.81
N THR A 826 -26.62 -3.67 -16.40
CA THR A 826 -26.17 -4.48 -17.54
C THR A 826 -25.15 -5.54 -17.06
N LEU A 827 -25.46 -6.80 -17.21
CA LEU A 827 -24.60 -7.93 -16.87
C LEU A 827 -23.87 -8.43 -18.13
N TYR A 828 -22.55 -8.25 -18.18
CA TYR A 828 -21.72 -8.91 -19.18
C TYR A 828 -21.35 -10.31 -18.67
N VAL A 829 -21.73 -11.35 -19.41
CA VAL A 829 -21.43 -12.75 -19.11
C VAL A 829 -20.40 -13.25 -20.11
N TYR A 830 -19.23 -13.64 -19.60
CA TYR A 830 -18.14 -14.18 -20.40
C TYR A 830 -18.16 -15.70 -20.30
N ALA A 831 -18.60 -16.34 -21.36
CA ALA A 831 -18.81 -17.80 -21.43
C ALA A 831 -17.47 -18.59 -21.37
N GLY A 832 -17.54 -19.92 -21.37
CA GLY A 832 -16.38 -20.82 -21.38
C GLY A 832 -16.07 -21.50 -20.04
N ALA A 833 -16.73 -21.08 -18.95
CA ALA A 833 -16.73 -21.70 -17.66
C ALA A 833 -17.98 -21.34 -16.86
N ASN A 834 -18.32 -22.11 -15.84
CA ASN A 834 -19.34 -21.71 -14.86
C ASN A 834 -18.89 -20.44 -14.13
N GLY A 835 -19.84 -19.59 -13.78
CA GLY A 835 -19.56 -18.32 -13.11
C GLY A 835 -20.52 -17.99 -11.99
N ALA A 836 -20.04 -17.20 -11.04
CA ALA A 836 -20.85 -16.66 -9.96
C ALA A 836 -20.39 -15.24 -9.61
N PHE A 837 -21.35 -14.39 -9.26
CA PHE A 837 -21.11 -13.04 -8.74
C PHE A 837 -22.25 -12.69 -7.79
N THR A 838 -21.95 -12.07 -6.65
CA THR A 838 -22.97 -11.61 -5.71
C THR A 838 -22.94 -10.08 -5.67
N LEU A 839 -23.93 -9.44 -6.29
CA LEU A 839 -24.04 -7.98 -6.28
C LEU A 839 -24.37 -7.50 -4.86
N TYR A 840 -23.57 -6.56 -4.34
CA TYR A 840 -23.76 -5.92 -3.05
C TYR A 840 -24.25 -4.48 -3.22
N GLU A 841 -25.23 -4.08 -2.42
CA GLU A 841 -25.76 -2.71 -2.39
C GLU A 841 -26.17 -2.34 -0.96
N ASP A 842 -25.95 -1.08 -0.58
CA ASP A 842 -26.40 -0.43 0.66
C ASP A 842 -26.73 1.05 0.43
N GLN A 843 -26.95 1.85 1.47
CA GLN A 843 -27.26 3.27 1.36
C GLN A 843 -26.09 4.15 0.89
N GLY A 844 -24.86 3.65 0.85
CA GLY A 844 -23.67 4.34 0.35
C GLY A 844 -23.02 5.37 1.29
N ALA A 845 -23.72 5.86 2.33
CA ALA A 845 -23.20 6.93 3.20
C ALA A 845 -23.28 6.64 4.70
N THR A 846 -24.06 5.62 5.11
CA THR A 846 -24.33 5.31 6.52
C THR A 846 -23.68 4.01 6.97
N TYR A 847 -23.49 3.87 8.28
CA TYR A 847 -23.04 2.63 8.91
C TYR A 847 -24.19 1.63 9.21
N ASP A 848 -25.39 1.83 8.66
CA ASP A 848 -26.50 0.90 8.87
C ASP A 848 -26.24 -0.50 8.32
N TYR A 849 -25.29 -0.65 7.37
CA TYR A 849 -24.82 -1.97 6.91
C TYR A 849 -24.24 -2.82 8.07
N GLU A 850 -23.65 -2.22 9.10
CA GLU A 850 -23.16 -2.92 10.31
C GLU A 850 -24.32 -3.58 11.07
N LYS A 851 -25.54 -3.10 10.88
CA LYS A 851 -26.78 -3.64 11.44
C LYS A 851 -27.55 -4.53 10.46
N GLY A 852 -26.93 -4.87 9.31
CA GLY A 852 -27.55 -5.72 8.28
C GLY A 852 -28.39 -4.96 7.26
N ALA A 853 -28.37 -3.62 7.21
CA ALA A 853 -29.08 -2.83 6.21
C ALA A 853 -28.27 -2.79 4.88
N PHE A 854 -28.23 -3.90 4.19
CA PHE A 854 -27.68 -4.08 2.84
C PHE A 854 -28.43 -5.16 2.09
N SER A 855 -28.27 -5.21 0.77
CA SER A 855 -28.82 -6.28 -0.05
C SER A 855 -27.73 -7.01 -0.82
N GLN A 856 -27.95 -8.31 -1.04
CA GLN A 856 -27.14 -9.17 -1.87
C GLN A 856 -28.00 -9.87 -2.90
N ILE A 857 -27.54 -9.88 -4.17
CA ILE A 857 -28.21 -10.56 -5.27
C ILE A 857 -27.22 -11.57 -5.86
N PRO A 858 -27.37 -12.89 -5.58
CA PRO A 858 -26.52 -13.90 -6.18
C PRO A 858 -26.85 -14.07 -7.65
N ILE A 859 -25.84 -14.08 -8.51
CA ILE A 859 -25.95 -14.23 -9.96
C ILE A 859 -25.08 -15.41 -10.38
N GLN A 860 -25.63 -16.36 -11.15
CA GLN A 860 -24.94 -17.58 -11.53
C GLN A 860 -25.07 -17.83 -13.04
N TRP A 861 -23.96 -18.19 -13.66
CA TRP A 861 -23.89 -18.65 -15.04
C TRP A 861 -23.57 -20.14 -15.08
N ALA A 862 -24.45 -20.91 -15.69
CA ALA A 862 -24.26 -22.34 -15.94
C ALA A 862 -23.85 -22.56 -17.40
N GLU A 863 -22.57 -22.80 -17.64
CA GLU A 863 -21.99 -22.91 -18.99
C GLU A 863 -22.62 -24.03 -19.81
N ALA A 864 -22.82 -25.21 -19.21
CA ALA A 864 -23.34 -26.40 -19.91
C ALA A 864 -24.75 -26.20 -20.45
N SER A 865 -25.61 -25.46 -19.74
CA SER A 865 -26.98 -25.17 -20.15
C SER A 865 -27.13 -23.83 -20.86
N GLY A 866 -26.11 -22.95 -20.84
CA GLY A 866 -26.21 -21.60 -21.36
C GLY A 866 -27.22 -20.74 -20.62
N THR A 867 -27.37 -20.94 -19.31
CA THR A 867 -28.39 -20.33 -18.46
C THR A 867 -27.77 -19.36 -17.46
N LEU A 868 -28.31 -18.14 -17.43
CA LEU A 868 -28.02 -17.14 -16.38
C LEU A 868 -29.18 -17.11 -15.38
N THR A 869 -28.87 -17.31 -14.11
CA THR A 869 -29.82 -17.17 -13.00
C THR A 869 -29.47 -15.93 -12.21
N VAL A 870 -30.38 -14.95 -12.17
CA VAL A 870 -30.35 -13.87 -11.19
C VAL A 870 -31.20 -14.34 -10.02
N GLY A 871 -30.57 -14.64 -8.91
CA GLY A 871 -31.20 -15.27 -7.74
C GLY A 871 -32.10 -14.31 -6.96
N LYS A 872 -32.77 -14.87 -5.95
CA LYS A 872 -33.57 -14.07 -5.03
C LYS A 872 -32.70 -13.10 -4.24
N ARG A 873 -33.16 -11.85 -4.14
CA ARG A 873 -32.53 -10.81 -3.31
C ARG A 873 -32.55 -11.22 -1.84
N GLN A 874 -31.42 -11.05 -1.18
CA GLN A 874 -31.26 -11.30 0.26
C GLN A 874 -31.00 -9.96 0.95
N GLY A 875 -31.62 -9.74 2.10
CA GLY A 875 -31.52 -8.48 2.83
C GLY A 875 -32.26 -7.30 2.18
N GLY A 876 -31.96 -6.10 2.65
CA GLY A 876 -32.53 -4.86 2.17
C GLY A 876 -32.06 -3.67 3.01
N PHE A 877 -32.30 -2.45 2.48
CA PHE A 877 -31.96 -1.19 3.14
C PHE A 877 -32.99 -0.10 2.78
N PRO A 878 -33.10 0.99 3.54
CA PRO A 878 -33.95 2.11 3.20
C PRO A 878 -33.66 2.65 1.79
N GLU A 879 -34.71 3.01 1.03
CA GLU A 879 -34.64 3.54 -0.34
C GLU A 879 -34.07 2.58 -1.40
N MET A 880 -33.89 1.30 -1.07
CA MET A 880 -33.45 0.29 -2.01
C MET A 880 -34.42 0.20 -3.22
N PRO A 881 -33.90 0.12 -4.48
CA PRO A 881 -34.73 -0.10 -5.66
C PRO A 881 -35.56 -1.38 -5.52
N LYS A 882 -36.89 -1.25 -5.53
CA LYS A 882 -37.78 -2.42 -5.41
C LYS A 882 -37.72 -3.30 -6.66
N GLU A 883 -37.59 -2.64 -7.80
CA GLU A 883 -37.54 -3.28 -9.12
C GLU A 883 -36.46 -2.63 -9.98
N ARG A 884 -35.96 -3.34 -10.97
CA ARG A 884 -35.04 -2.83 -11.98
C ARG A 884 -35.08 -3.65 -13.26
N THR A 885 -34.63 -3.03 -14.34
CA THR A 885 -34.35 -3.72 -15.60
C THR A 885 -32.95 -4.32 -15.57
N ILE A 886 -32.85 -5.61 -15.87
CA ILE A 886 -31.55 -6.29 -16.04
C ILE A 886 -31.38 -6.54 -17.54
N HIS A 887 -30.35 -5.98 -18.12
CA HIS A 887 -29.84 -6.29 -19.45
C HIS A 887 -28.73 -7.32 -19.37
N VAL A 888 -28.70 -8.27 -20.30
CA VAL A 888 -27.64 -9.27 -20.35
C VAL A 888 -26.95 -9.23 -21.70
N VAL A 889 -25.64 -9.08 -21.69
CA VAL A 889 -24.77 -9.17 -22.88
C VAL A 889 -23.94 -10.44 -22.74
N LEU A 890 -24.06 -11.36 -23.69
CA LEU A 890 -23.29 -12.59 -23.74
C LEU A 890 -22.08 -12.41 -24.65
N CYS A 891 -20.87 -12.60 -24.10
CA CYS A 891 -19.62 -12.72 -24.84
C CYS A 891 -19.22 -14.20 -24.88
N SER A 892 -19.02 -14.75 -26.06
CA SER A 892 -18.59 -16.13 -26.24
C SER A 892 -17.60 -16.25 -27.40
N LYS A 893 -16.91 -17.39 -27.51
CA LYS A 893 -15.98 -17.65 -28.59
C LYS A 893 -16.62 -17.51 -29.97
N ASP A 894 -17.86 -17.99 -30.10
CA ASP A 894 -18.62 -17.98 -31.37
C ASP A 894 -19.32 -16.64 -31.64
N LYS A 895 -19.52 -15.85 -30.57
CA LYS A 895 -20.11 -14.50 -30.65
C LYS A 895 -19.27 -13.52 -29.82
N PRO A 896 -18.11 -13.06 -30.34
CA PRO A 896 -17.28 -12.06 -29.68
C PRO A 896 -18.07 -10.75 -29.48
N THR A 897 -18.22 -10.33 -28.22
CA THR A 897 -18.92 -9.10 -27.86
C THR A 897 -18.09 -8.32 -26.86
N GLY A 898 -17.34 -7.31 -27.36
CA GLY A 898 -16.55 -6.42 -26.52
C GLY A 898 -17.43 -5.41 -25.79
N PHE A 899 -16.84 -4.75 -24.79
CA PHE A 899 -17.52 -3.69 -24.06
C PHE A 899 -17.92 -2.53 -24.98
N ARG A 900 -19.14 -2.05 -24.80
CA ARG A 900 -19.68 -0.84 -25.43
C ARG A 900 -20.50 -0.06 -24.40
N PHE A 901 -20.43 1.27 -24.40
CA PHE A 901 -21.24 2.12 -23.53
C PHE A 901 -22.76 1.90 -23.81
N GLU A 902 -23.10 1.71 -25.06
CA GLU A 902 -24.45 1.38 -25.52
C GLU A 902 -24.44 0.00 -26.19
N ALA A 903 -24.50 -1.05 -25.37
CA ALA A 903 -24.54 -2.41 -25.87
C ALA A 903 -26.00 -2.86 -26.05
N ALA A 904 -26.31 -3.44 -27.20
CA ALA A 904 -27.56 -4.13 -27.39
C ALA A 904 -27.62 -5.41 -26.56
N PRO A 905 -28.56 -5.59 -25.62
CA PRO A 905 -28.64 -6.77 -24.80
C PRO A 905 -29.09 -8.00 -25.62
N ALA A 906 -28.50 -9.15 -25.30
CA ALA A 906 -28.96 -10.44 -25.85
C ALA A 906 -30.36 -10.81 -25.29
N LYS A 907 -30.56 -10.48 -23.98
CA LYS A 907 -31.86 -10.58 -23.30
C LYS A 907 -32.00 -9.48 -22.24
N SER A 908 -33.26 -9.21 -21.89
CA SER A 908 -33.63 -8.32 -20.80
C SER A 908 -34.68 -8.99 -19.91
N ALA A 909 -34.66 -8.62 -18.63
CA ALA A 909 -35.61 -9.09 -17.64
C ALA A 909 -36.01 -7.96 -16.71
N HIS A 910 -37.24 -7.97 -16.25
CA HIS A 910 -37.71 -7.16 -15.14
C HIS A 910 -37.47 -7.93 -13.83
N TYR A 911 -36.73 -7.37 -12.93
CA TYR A 911 -36.33 -7.99 -11.67
C TYR A 911 -36.97 -7.26 -10.49
N VAL A 912 -37.78 -7.99 -9.73
CA VAL A 912 -38.53 -7.47 -8.57
C VAL A 912 -38.04 -8.08 -7.23
N GLY A 913 -36.86 -8.65 -7.22
CA GLY A 913 -36.28 -9.29 -6.04
C GLY A 913 -36.48 -10.82 -5.97
N GLU A 914 -37.32 -11.40 -6.83
CA GLU A 914 -37.46 -12.85 -6.97
C GLU A 914 -36.54 -13.39 -8.06
N ALA A 915 -36.26 -14.70 -8.00
CA ALA A 915 -35.33 -15.31 -8.94
C ALA A 915 -35.83 -15.25 -10.39
N VAL A 916 -34.95 -14.89 -11.32
CA VAL A 916 -35.21 -14.85 -12.77
C VAL A 916 -34.17 -15.74 -13.47
N VAL A 917 -34.63 -16.59 -14.35
CA VAL A 917 -33.80 -17.51 -15.17
C VAL A 917 -33.85 -17.09 -16.63
N LEU A 918 -32.69 -16.89 -17.23
CA LEU A 918 -32.55 -16.43 -18.62
C LEU A 918 -31.75 -17.44 -19.44
N GLN A 919 -32.38 -18.05 -20.42
CA GLN A 919 -31.71 -18.91 -21.39
C GLN A 919 -31.03 -18.03 -22.44
N LEU A 920 -29.68 -18.09 -22.54
CA LEU A 920 -28.88 -17.25 -23.44
C LEU A 920 -28.35 -18.02 -24.67
N ARG A 921 -28.28 -19.33 -24.59
CA ARG A 921 -27.89 -20.25 -25.67
C ARG A 921 -28.94 -21.34 -25.88
#